data_3a049bff93caf4427db4ddfd4ceccb80
#
_entry.id   3a049bff93caf4427db4ddfd4ceccb80
#
_cell.length_a   1.000
_cell.length_b   1.000
_cell.length_c   1.000
_cell.angle_alpha   90.00
_cell.angle_beta   90.00
_cell.angle_gamma   90.00
#
_symmetry.space_group_name_H-M   'P 1'
#
loop_
_entity.id
_entity.type
_entity.pdbx_description
1 polymer ?
#
loop_
_entity_poly.entity_id
_entity_poly.type
_entity_poly.pdbx_seq_one_letter_code
_entity_poly.pdbx_strand_id
1 'polypeptide(L)'
;MSRWKLGLDGFVTHFMVSGPQEEPYFNEAKDKNQLRYEAYLRSVIAEHKPVGETGEILVGEKSRLNEEWKYYYDSGSCFVNISTFYSVMRRIHFDIATMLETSSDIDVTAALWSYAAVDVYCNGRLEGALKQPVYKPIQKKELTLHLKAGRNLIYLACENLGVRDTRSVAGLQILNHKDEIKVSIPDEACADAAAVAEAFLESARLESNKLCFDSSAPAGTSYTYRYHEEDFAKAKIPAVWYQAEGKNEILLENGQPYVTVKVVLGKLELKRVFERTEQLVPKYALREDGSAFSFEENKELIFRRIADVMSESRGEKFGFPISNILARKHFNDNSMDDERLMYEMLEMIEERYDCSDFLMCGLIRYLHNYPVEGAMKERIKDVMINYRYWMDMDGFDGMCFWSENHALMFYTCAMNAGEMYPDEYFPRAKMTGRELHLYGRNKVLQWLDDVEEYGFEEFLSTVYMCVTFAALINVVDYSEPEISKRAAAVTDKMLSMLALHTYKTGIVAPMGRVYRSVLYPFDQGAMALMNLINPKLPYTFGEGWLGFYASSHYPIPEGLVKLMEDDVETNYTTGNARVYLEKNDDYCLTSVASPREPFTRWENETLKEDVDITTHNFTKSFNERFHGTTYFRPGTYGYQQHMWYAALDGEASIFVTHPGSTSEEGDMRPGYWHGNGVMPALKQQHGLLGGIYVIPDEHPIGYTHLYCPECRFDEVIHEENWIFLRKETGYLALWCSEKLEAHNGMNFNCEQRAYSKNAAYLCVCGGKKSDVSFATFKKRAKETSPSYDKESKTLTAQEFELSYAACKDVTQFL
;
A
#
# COMPACT_ATOMS: atom_id res chain seq x y z
N MET A 1 34.45 3.34 -20.72
CA MET A 1 32.99 3.44 -20.93
C MET A 1 32.35 2.32 -20.13
N SER A 2 31.55 2.66 -19.14
CA SER A 2 30.91 1.68 -18.26
C SER A 2 29.80 0.95 -18.99
N ARG A 3 29.77 -0.36 -18.79
CA ARG A 3 28.77 -1.29 -19.32
C ARG A 3 28.34 -2.23 -18.23
N TRP A 4 27.04 -2.37 -18.14
CA TRP A 4 26.42 -3.27 -17.16
C TRP A 4 26.03 -4.60 -17.80
N LYS A 5 25.95 -5.62 -16.98
CA LYS A 5 25.31 -6.87 -17.35
C LYS A 5 23.79 -6.71 -17.27
N LEU A 6 23.06 -7.60 -17.92
CA LEU A 6 21.64 -7.75 -17.65
C LEU A 6 21.43 -8.11 -16.18
N GLY A 7 20.35 -7.62 -15.62
CA GLY A 7 19.92 -7.95 -14.26
C GLY A 7 19.37 -9.38 -14.16
N LEU A 8 18.77 -9.70 -13.02
CA LEU A 8 18.15 -10.98 -12.75
C LEU A 8 17.18 -11.35 -13.90
N ASP A 9 17.18 -12.61 -14.29
CA ASP A 9 16.32 -13.19 -15.36
C ASP A 9 16.47 -12.52 -16.74
N GLY A 10 17.49 -11.69 -16.96
CA GLY A 10 17.74 -11.04 -18.23
C GLY A 10 17.07 -9.66 -18.38
N PHE A 11 16.62 -9.06 -17.30
CA PHE A 11 16.07 -7.71 -17.34
C PHE A 11 17.13 -6.64 -17.58
N VAL A 12 16.74 -5.64 -18.35
CA VAL A 12 17.50 -4.38 -18.46
C VAL A 12 17.20 -3.53 -17.25
N THR A 13 18.22 -2.94 -16.63
CA THR A 13 18.09 -2.22 -15.34
C THR A 13 18.52 -0.76 -15.41
N HIS A 14 19.20 -0.35 -16.49
CA HIS A 14 19.78 0.98 -16.63
C HIS A 14 19.14 1.72 -17.79
N PHE A 15 18.59 2.89 -17.51
CA PHE A 15 17.79 3.64 -18.47
C PHE A 15 18.07 5.14 -18.40
N MET A 16 17.65 5.83 -19.44
CA MET A 16 17.35 7.25 -19.43
C MET A 16 15.83 7.41 -19.47
N VAL A 17 15.28 8.30 -18.68
CA VAL A 17 13.84 8.53 -18.58
C VAL A 17 13.56 10.02 -18.75
N SER A 18 12.54 10.35 -19.53
CA SER A 18 12.01 11.71 -19.67
C SER A 18 10.52 11.73 -19.39
N GLY A 19 10.06 12.69 -18.62
CA GLY A 19 8.67 12.79 -18.16
C GLY A 19 8.52 12.54 -16.66
N PRO A 20 7.26 12.43 -16.13
CA PRO A 20 6.04 12.49 -16.93
C PRO A 20 5.73 13.88 -17.47
N GLN A 21 5.26 13.97 -18.72
CA GLN A 21 4.52 15.11 -19.21
C GLN A 21 3.05 14.88 -18.89
N GLU A 22 2.41 15.80 -18.19
CA GLU A 22 1.04 15.69 -17.74
C GLU A 22 0.13 16.69 -18.43
N GLU A 23 -0.97 16.20 -18.98
CA GLU A 23 -2.02 17.04 -19.57
C GLU A 23 -3.33 16.83 -18.80
N PRO A 24 -4.11 17.90 -18.53
CA PRO A 24 -5.45 17.74 -17.98
C PRO A 24 -6.27 16.83 -18.90
N TYR A 25 -6.94 15.87 -18.33
CA TYR A 25 -7.83 14.99 -19.08
C TYR A 25 -9.28 15.29 -18.69
N PHE A 26 -10.04 15.83 -19.65
CA PHE A 26 -11.46 16.07 -19.50
C PHE A 26 -12.18 15.31 -20.60
N ASN A 27 -12.84 14.24 -20.23
CA ASN A 27 -13.78 13.61 -21.12
C ASN A 27 -15.13 13.65 -20.43
N GLU A 28 -16.08 14.41 -20.96
CA GLU A 28 -17.48 14.33 -20.50
C GLU A 28 -18.10 12.99 -20.86
N ALA A 29 -17.27 11.95 -20.85
CA ALA A 29 -17.57 10.69 -21.46
C ALA A 29 -18.81 10.05 -20.94
N LYS A 30 -19.34 9.62 -21.72
CA LYS A 30 -20.32 8.67 -22.20
C LYS A 30 -20.46 7.41 -21.34
N ASP A 31 -19.46 6.96 -20.62
CA ASP A 31 -19.57 5.80 -19.75
C ASP A 31 -19.54 6.23 -18.28
N LYS A 32 -20.72 6.15 -17.65
CA LYS A 32 -20.93 6.51 -16.25
C LYS A 32 -20.53 5.39 -15.29
N ASN A 33 -20.11 4.23 -15.81
CA ASN A 33 -19.84 3.07 -15.00
C ASN A 33 -18.33 2.86 -14.79
N GLN A 34 -17.77 3.48 -13.77
CA GLN A 34 -16.37 3.34 -13.37
C GLN A 34 -16.02 1.94 -12.80
N LEU A 35 -16.97 1.03 -12.68
CA LEU A 35 -16.70 -0.33 -12.23
C LEU A 35 -15.84 -1.13 -13.22
N ARG A 36 -15.79 -0.70 -14.47
CA ARG A 36 -14.95 -1.30 -15.51
C ARG A 36 -13.70 -0.49 -15.75
N TYR A 37 -12.84 -0.43 -14.75
CA TYR A 37 -11.63 0.38 -14.78
C TYR A 37 -10.76 0.12 -16.01
N GLU A 38 -10.56 -1.13 -16.41
CA GLU A 38 -9.82 -1.48 -17.62
C GLU A 38 -10.54 -1.10 -18.90
N ALA A 39 -11.83 -1.36 -19.00
CA ALA A 39 -12.61 -0.94 -20.15
C ALA A 39 -12.57 0.59 -20.27
N TYR A 40 -12.57 1.26 -19.14
CA TYR A 40 -12.43 2.70 -19.03
C TYR A 40 -11.06 3.19 -19.52
N LEU A 41 -9.96 2.62 -19.05
CA LEU A 41 -8.63 2.94 -19.56
C LEU A 41 -8.54 2.72 -21.08
N ARG A 42 -9.06 1.61 -21.59
CA ARG A 42 -9.08 1.30 -23.02
C ARG A 42 -9.95 2.26 -23.84
N SER A 43 -11.05 2.76 -23.27
CA SER A 43 -11.92 3.74 -23.95
C SER A 43 -11.32 5.13 -24.02
N VAL A 44 -10.41 5.43 -23.09
CA VAL A 44 -9.81 6.75 -22.93
C VAL A 44 -8.54 6.90 -23.79
N ILE A 45 -7.70 5.88 -23.82
CA ILE A 45 -6.52 5.80 -24.66
C ILE A 45 -6.75 4.70 -25.71
N ALA A 46 -7.19 5.10 -26.89
CA ALA A 46 -7.57 4.16 -27.92
C ALA A 46 -6.37 3.56 -28.65
N GLU A 47 -5.42 4.37 -29.04
CA GLU A 47 -4.21 3.94 -29.77
C GLU A 47 -3.03 4.87 -29.47
N HIS A 48 -1.88 4.27 -29.37
CA HIS A 48 -0.62 4.99 -29.27
C HIS A 48 -0.19 5.52 -30.64
N LYS A 49 0.23 6.77 -30.71
CA LYS A 49 0.69 7.37 -31.96
C LYS A 49 2.18 7.10 -32.14
N PRO A 50 2.61 6.72 -33.36
CA PRO A 50 4.03 6.58 -33.65
C PRO A 50 4.82 7.85 -33.30
N VAL A 51 6.00 7.64 -32.74
CA VAL A 51 6.93 8.71 -32.41
C VAL A 51 7.78 9.00 -33.64
N GLY A 52 7.99 10.27 -33.93
CA GLY A 52 8.94 10.71 -35.00
C GLY A 52 10.41 10.48 -34.59
N GLU A 53 11.33 11.08 -35.33
CA GLU A 53 12.76 10.99 -35.00
C GLU A 53 13.04 11.48 -33.58
N THR A 54 13.81 10.70 -32.83
CA THR A 54 14.28 11.09 -31.50
C THR A 54 15.52 11.96 -31.66
N GLY A 55 15.54 13.09 -30.92
CA GLY A 55 16.74 13.93 -30.83
C GLY A 55 17.88 13.26 -30.06
N GLU A 56 18.93 14.00 -29.77
CA GLU A 56 20.03 13.54 -28.93
C GLU A 56 19.53 13.27 -27.48
N ILE A 57 19.89 12.09 -26.94
CA ILE A 57 19.45 11.66 -25.62
C ILE A 57 20.61 11.83 -24.64
N LEU A 58 20.65 12.99 -24.01
CA LEU A 58 21.67 13.36 -23.02
C LEU A 58 21.02 13.82 -21.71
N VAL A 59 21.65 13.54 -20.59
CA VAL A 59 21.17 13.97 -19.27
C VAL A 59 21.03 15.51 -19.23
N GLY A 60 19.86 15.99 -18.82
CA GLY A 60 19.51 17.41 -18.72
C GLY A 60 19.16 18.07 -20.05
N GLU A 61 19.19 17.37 -21.18
CA GLU A 61 18.62 17.87 -22.43
C GLU A 61 17.14 17.52 -22.54
N LYS A 62 16.40 18.34 -23.24
CA LYS A 62 14.95 18.16 -23.39
C LYS A 62 14.60 17.12 -24.43
N SER A 63 13.65 16.27 -24.09
CA SER A 63 13.06 15.30 -25.00
C SER A 63 11.97 15.93 -25.89
N ARG A 64 11.36 15.09 -26.72
CA ARG A 64 10.15 15.45 -27.49
C ARG A 64 8.96 15.87 -26.58
N LEU A 65 9.00 15.49 -25.32
CA LEU A 65 7.97 15.84 -24.31
C LEU A 65 8.24 17.20 -23.66
N ASN A 66 9.32 17.88 -24.06
CA ASN A 66 9.81 19.11 -23.43
C ASN A 66 10.19 18.93 -21.95
N GLU A 67 10.40 17.68 -21.52
CA GLU A 67 10.91 17.26 -20.23
C GLU A 67 12.37 16.85 -20.34
N GLU A 68 13.15 17.05 -19.26
CA GLU A 68 14.57 16.72 -19.26
C GLU A 68 14.80 15.21 -19.20
N TRP A 69 15.78 14.70 -19.94
CA TRP A 69 16.29 13.36 -19.77
C TRP A 69 17.04 13.24 -18.45
N LYS A 70 16.69 12.22 -17.66
CA LYS A 70 17.31 11.86 -16.38
C LYS A 70 17.84 10.44 -16.47
N TYR A 71 18.95 10.19 -15.82
CA TYR A 71 19.41 8.83 -15.59
C TYR A 71 18.47 8.14 -14.61
N TYR A 72 18.13 6.90 -14.90
CA TYR A 72 17.25 6.08 -14.06
C TYR A 72 17.91 4.73 -13.76
N TYR A 73 18.13 4.49 -12.49
CA TYR A 73 18.53 3.22 -11.92
C TYR A 73 17.84 3.10 -10.55
N ASP A 74 17.06 2.04 -10.36
CA ASP A 74 16.41 1.73 -9.09
C ASP A 74 17.00 0.41 -8.61
N SER A 75 17.83 0.45 -7.57
CA SER A 75 18.53 -0.71 -7.05
C SER A 75 17.55 -1.84 -6.70
N GLY A 76 17.77 -3.01 -7.31
CA GLY A 76 16.89 -4.17 -7.13
C GLY A 76 15.63 -4.17 -7.97
N SER A 77 15.30 -3.09 -8.70
CA SER A 77 14.16 -3.04 -9.60
C SER A 77 14.56 -3.40 -11.04
N CYS A 78 13.70 -4.15 -11.71
CA CYS A 78 13.83 -4.46 -13.13
C CYS A 78 12.94 -3.57 -14.02
N PHE A 79 12.27 -2.59 -13.47
CA PHE A 79 11.34 -1.71 -14.19
C PHE A 79 11.67 -0.25 -13.96
N VAL A 80 11.41 0.55 -14.97
CA VAL A 80 11.19 1.98 -14.79
C VAL A 80 9.81 2.15 -14.21
N ASN A 81 9.72 2.80 -13.04
CA ASN A 81 8.48 3.09 -12.34
C ASN A 81 8.39 4.60 -12.07
N ILE A 82 7.50 5.27 -12.77
CA ILE A 82 7.19 6.69 -12.56
C ILE A 82 5.76 6.88 -12.05
N SER A 83 5.20 5.82 -11.45
CA SER A 83 3.86 5.87 -10.90
C SER A 83 3.77 6.88 -9.76
N THR A 84 2.68 7.63 -9.74
CA THR A 84 2.32 8.50 -8.64
C THR A 84 0.80 8.46 -8.45
N PHE A 85 0.31 9.10 -7.39
CA PHE A 85 -1.11 9.15 -7.12
C PHE A 85 -1.74 10.41 -7.74
N TYR A 86 -2.77 10.22 -8.56
CA TYR A 86 -3.49 11.28 -9.24
C TYR A 86 -4.89 11.47 -8.66
N SER A 87 -5.07 12.51 -7.85
CA SER A 87 -6.39 12.89 -7.30
C SER A 87 -7.34 13.44 -8.37
N VAL A 88 -6.79 13.98 -9.47
CA VAL A 88 -7.52 14.47 -10.64
C VAL A 88 -6.92 13.80 -11.88
N MET A 89 -7.77 13.39 -12.81
CA MET A 89 -7.31 12.67 -13.99
C MET A 89 -6.36 13.48 -14.87
N ARG A 90 -5.30 12.80 -15.32
CA ARG A 90 -4.27 13.32 -16.21
C ARG A 90 -4.00 12.33 -17.34
N ARG A 91 -3.70 12.83 -18.52
CA ARG A 91 -3.05 12.07 -19.56
C ARG A 91 -1.56 12.18 -19.36
N ILE A 92 -0.86 11.07 -19.38
CA ILE A 92 0.55 10.98 -19.01
C ILE A 92 1.34 10.44 -20.19
N HIS A 93 2.43 11.14 -20.55
CA HIS A 93 3.42 10.67 -21.52
C HIS A 93 4.78 10.59 -20.83
N PHE A 94 5.52 9.53 -21.10
CA PHE A 94 6.89 9.39 -20.68
C PHE A 94 7.69 8.55 -21.69
N ASP A 95 8.98 8.83 -21.78
CA ASP A 95 9.89 8.16 -22.69
C ASP A 95 11.00 7.48 -21.91
N ILE A 96 11.40 6.30 -22.37
CA ILE A 96 12.48 5.50 -21.79
C ILE A 96 13.47 5.15 -22.90
N ALA A 97 14.77 5.24 -22.61
CA ALA A 97 15.80 4.88 -23.55
C ALA A 97 16.92 4.09 -22.88
N THR A 98 17.46 3.10 -23.57
CA THR A 98 18.64 2.33 -23.16
C THR A 98 19.46 1.93 -24.37
N MET A 99 20.68 1.46 -24.17
CA MET A 99 21.53 0.93 -25.22
C MET A 99 21.83 -0.54 -24.98
N LEU A 100 21.60 -1.37 -25.98
CA LEU A 100 22.06 -2.76 -26.00
C LEU A 100 23.26 -2.90 -26.94
N GLU A 101 24.34 -3.51 -26.45
CA GLU A 101 25.56 -3.71 -27.20
C GLU A 101 25.81 -5.18 -27.45
N THR A 102 26.17 -5.52 -28.71
CA THR A 102 26.52 -6.87 -29.15
C THR A 102 27.72 -6.86 -30.06
N SER A 103 28.45 -7.98 -30.15
CA SER A 103 29.63 -8.10 -31.02
C SER A 103 29.30 -8.42 -32.46
N SER A 104 28.10 -8.86 -32.78
CA SER A 104 27.65 -9.26 -34.11
C SER A 104 26.19 -8.88 -34.36
N ASP A 105 25.77 -8.88 -35.62
CA ASP A 105 24.36 -8.75 -35.96
C ASP A 105 23.60 -9.98 -35.43
N ILE A 106 22.59 -9.76 -34.57
CA ILE A 106 21.78 -10.84 -33.97
C ILE A 106 20.32 -10.44 -33.84
N ASP A 107 19.44 -11.44 -33.95
CA ASP A 107 18.04 -11.29 -33.62
C ASP A 107 17.80 -11.77 -32.19
N VAL A 108 17.29 -10.88 -31.36
CA VAL A 108 17.08 -11.12 -29.93
C VAL A 108 15.60 -11.20 -29.64
N THR A 109 15.17 -12.27 -29.01
CA THR A 109 13.84 -12.33 -28.43
C THR A 109 13.82 -11.56 -27.13
N ALA A 110 12.95 -10.58 -27.03
CA ALA A 110 12.75 -9.77 -25.84
C ALA A 110 11.29 -9.79 -25.42
N ALA A 111 11.04 -9.62 -24.13
CA ALA A 111 9.71 -9.40 -23.58
C ALA A 111 9.59 -7.94 -23.11
N LEU A 112 8.61 -7.23 -23.66
CA LEU A 112 8.15 -5.95 -23.16
C LEU A 112 7.15 -6.18 -22.06
N TRP A 113 7.37 -5.55 -20.90
CA TRP A 113 6.48 -5.56 -19.76
C TRP A 113 6.00 -4.15 -19.47
N SER A 114 4.68 -3.91 -19.36
CA SER A 114 4.15 -2.60 -19.02
C SER A 114 2.70 -2.62 -18.56
N TYR A 115 2.32 -1.64 -17.74
CA TYR A 115 0.91 -1.28 -17.52
C TYR A 115 0.46 -0.17 -18.49
N ALA A 116 1.39 0.59 -19.06
CA ALA A 116 1.12 1.64 -20.04
C ALA A 116 0.97 1.09 -21.47
N ALA A 117 0.43 1.90 -22.35
CA ALA A 117 0.61 1.73 -23.78
C ALA A 117 2.06 2.09 -24.13
N VAL A 118 2.74 1.28 -24.95
CA VAL A 118 4.16 1.44 -25.26
C VAL A 118 4.44 1.08 -26.70
N ASP A 119 5.13 1.95 -27.44
CA ASP A 119 5.78 1.63 -28.69
C ASP A 119 7.27 1.39 -28.45
N VAL A 120 7.82 0.29 -28.98
CA VAL A 120 9.24 -0.09 -28.84
C VAL A 120 9.97 0.09 -30.16
N TYR A 121 11.00 0.90 -30.14
CA TYR A 121 11.85 1.15 -31.30
C TYR A 121 13.26 0.61 -31.05
N CYS A 122 13.85 -0.02 -32.09
CA CYS A 122 15.27 -0.36 -32.15
C CYS A 122 15.90 0.41 -33.27
N ASN A 123 16.88 1.27 -32.98
CA ASN A 123 17.55 2.12 -33.98
C ASN A 123 16.57 2.90 -34.87
N GLY A 124 15.48 3.41 -34.28
CA GLY A 124 14.44 4.18 -34.98
C GLY A 124 13.39 3.32 -35.71
N ARG A 125 13.56 2.01 -35.79
CA ARG A 125 12.56 1.09 -36.35
C ARG A 125 11.61 0.59 -35.29
N LEU A 126 10.30 0.66 -35.56
CA LEU A 126 9.27 0.09 -34.70
C LEU A 126 9.34 -1.44 -34.74
N GLU A 127 9.61 -2.07 -33.58
CA GLU A 127 9.71 -3.52 -33.44
C GLU A 127 8.46 -4.15 -32.79
N GLY A 128 7.70 -3.38 -32.04
CA GLY A 128 6.48 -3.84 -31.40
C GLY A 128 5.77 -2.79 -30.57
N ALA A 129 4.56 -3.10 -30.15
CA ALA A 129 3.76 -2.19 -29.33
C ALA A 129 2.79 -2.93 -28.41
N LEU A 130 2.54 -2.36 -27.23
CA LEU A 130 1.36 -2.54 -26.40
C LEU A 130 0.44 -1.34 -26.66
N LYS A 131 -0.70 -1.57 -27.29
CA LYS A 131 -1.51 -0.46 -27.83
C LYS A 131 -2.38 0.26 -26.80
N GLN A 132 -2.64 -0.39 -25.66
CA GLN A 132 -3.56 0.13 -24.66
C GLN A 132 -3.00 -0.11 -23.25
N PRO A 133 -3.22 0.83 -22.33
CA PRO A 133 -2.87 0.62 -20.94
C PRO A 133 -3.82 -0.38 -20.28
N VAL A 134 -3.37 -0.99 -19.19
CA VAL A 134 -4.16 -1.87 -18.33
C VAL A 134 -4.00 -1.48 -16.87
N TYR A 135 -5.01 -1.79 -16.09
CA TYR A 135 -4.92 -1.59 -14.64
C TYR A 135 -4.10 -2.72 -14.00
N LYS A 136 -4.42 -3.96 -14.27
CA LYS A 136 -3.64 -5.19 -13.95
C LYS A 136 -4.25 -6.43 -14.62
N PRO A 137 -3.51 -7.57 -14.74
CA PRO A 137 -2.09 -7.71 -14.44
C PRO A 137 -1.21 -6.91 -15.38
N ILE A 138 0.08 -6.85 -15.08
CA ILE A 138 1.06 -6.26 -16.01
C ILE A 138 1.01 -7.00 -17.35
N GLN A 139 1.01 -6.26 -18.44
CA GLN A 139 1.04 -6.84 -19.78
C GLN A 139 2.44 -7.36 -20.11
N LYS A 140 2.52 -8.48 -20.78
CA LYS A 140 3.72 -9.01 -21.38
C LYS A 140 3.53 -9.19 -22.88
N LYS A 141 4.50 -8.75 -23.69
CA LYS A 141 4.53 -9.01 -25.12
C LYS A 141 5.93 -9.38 -25.56
N GLU A 142 6.07 -10.54 -26.19
CA GLU A 142 7.30 -10.92 -26.83
C GLU A 142 7.44 -10.23 -28.20
N LEU A 143 8.66 -9.82 -28.52
CA LEU A 143 9.04 -9.15 -29.74
C LEU A 143 10.47 -9.53 -30.13
N THR A 144 10.82 -9.32 -31.38
CA THR A 144 12.18 -9.53 -31.89
C THR A 144 12.86 -8.18 -32.04
N LEU A 145 14.02 -8.03 -31.41
CA LEU A 145 14.90 -6.88 -31.61
C LEU A 145 15.99 -7.26 -32.61
N HIS A 146 16.09 -6.50 -33.70
CA HIS A 146 17.13 -6.70 -34.73
C HIS A 146 18.35 -5.86 -34.37
N LEU A 147 19.26 -6.43 -33.58
CA LEU A 147 20.47 -5.74 -33.14
C LEU A 147 21.56 -5.83 -34.19
N LYS A 148 22.27 -4.71 -34.41
CA LYS A 148 23.49 -4.62 -35.21
C LYS A 148 24.72 -4.74 -34.31
N ALA A 149 25.83 -5.20 -34.89
CA ALA A 149 27.11 -5.17 -34.21
C ALA A 149 27.42 -3.76 -33.69
N GLY A 150 27.77 -3.66 -32.40
CA GLY A 150 27.96 -2.38 -31.71
C GLY A 150 26.76 -1.99 -30.87
N ARG A 151 26.51 -0.69 -30.76
CA ARG A 151 25.48 -0.08 -29.88
C ARG A 151 24.15 0.05 -30.62
N ASN A 152 23.09 -0.36 -29.97
CA ASN A 152 21.73 -0.28 -30.47
C ASN A 152 20.85 0.52 -29.50
N LEU A 153 20.25 1.59 -29.99
CA LEU A 153 19.32 2.39 -29.23
C LEU A 153 17.97 1.67 -29.14
N ILE A 154 17.56 1.36 -27.93
CA ILE A 154 16.21 0.92 -27.65
C ILE A 154 15.46 2.09 -27.02
N TYR A 155 14.33 2.43 -27.60
CA TYR A 155 13.50 3.56 -27.19
C TYR A 155 12.06 3.10 -26.99
N LEU A 156 11.49 3.42 -25.82
CA LEU A 156 10.12 3.12 -25.48
C LEU A 156 9.36 4.44 -25.33
N ALA A 157 8.35 4.62 -26.16
CA ALA A 157 7.43 5.75 -26.05
C ALA A 157 6.17 5.29 -25.32
N CYS A 158 5.91 5.85 -24.13
CA CYS A 158 4.89 5.39 -23.22
C CYS A 158 3.77 6.41 -23.05
N GLU A 159 2.53 5.93 -22.96
CA GLU A 159 1.34 6.73 -22.71
C GLU A 159 0.43 6.03 -21.71
N ASN A 160 -0.11 6.77 -20.73
CA ASN A 160 -1.03 6.24 -19.75
C ASN A 160 -2.09 7.26 -19.36
N LEU A 161 -3.13 6.80 -18.66
CA LEU A 161 -4.06 7.65 -17.95
C LEU A 161 -3.65 7.68 -16.47
N GLY A 162 -3.29 8.83 -15.96
CA GLY A 162 -3.06 9.08 -14.56
C GLY A 162 -4.39 9.29 -13.85
N VAL A 163 -4.86 8.27 -13.18
CA VAL A 163 -6.03 8.33 -12.30
C VAL A 163 -5.76 7.45 -11.09
N ARG A 164 -5.84 8.04 -9.91
CA ARG A 164 -5.55 7.36 -8.65
C ARG A 164 -4.17 6.67 -8.68
N ASP A 165 -4.15 5.39 -8.41
CA ASP A 165 -2.99 4.51 -8.32
C ASP A 165 -2.70 3.74 -9.63
N THR A 166 -3.09 4.26 -10.79
CA THR A 166 -2.68 3.67 -12.07
C THR A 166 -1.16 3.63 -12.19
N ARG A 167 -0.67 2.52 -12.75
CA ARG A 167 0.76 2.23 -12.77
C ARG A 167 1.40 2.67 -14.06
N SER A 168 2.33 3.60 -13.97
CA SER A 168 3.17 4.04 -15.09
C SER A 168 4.52 3.34 -15.00
N VAL A 169 4.54 2.06 -15.40
CA VAL A 169 5.68 1.15 -15.29
C VAL A 169 5.94 0.50 -16.63
N ALA A 170 7.21 0.44 -17.04
CA ALA A 170 7.64 -0.30 -18.22
C ALA A 170 9.03 -0.91 -18.01
N GLY A 171 9.31 -2.02 -18.67
CA GLY A 171 10.61 -2.68 -18.65
C GLY A 171 10.80 -3.63 -19.82
N LEU A 172 12.06 -4.01 -20.02
CA LEU A 172 12.49 -4.87 -21.11
C LEU A 172 13.29 -6.05 -20.53
N GLN A 173 12.93 -7.27 -20.93
CA GLN A 173 13.61 -8.50 -20.56
C GLN A 173 14.15 -9.19 -21.80
N ILE A 174 15.42 -9.54 -21.79
CA ILE A 174 16.08 -10.30 -22.85
C ILE A 174 15.92 -11.78 -22.54
N LEU A 175 15.35 -12.54 -23.47
CA LEU A 175 15.02 -13.94 -23.26
C LEU A 175 16.08 -14.91 -23.77
N ASN A 176 16.80 -14.54 -24.85
CA ASN A 176 17.90 -15.34 -25.42
C ASN A 176 19.16 -14.48 -25.55
N HIS A 177 20.30 -15.07 -25.87
CA HIS A 177 21.58 -14.37 -26.05
C HIS A 177 22.02 -13.47 -24.89
N LYS A 178 21.58 -13.81 -23.65
CA LYS A 178 21.76 -12.96 -22.45
C LYS A 178 23.24 -12.65 -22.16
N ASP A 179 24.12 -13.60 -22.38
CA ASP A 179 25.57 -13.46 -22.12
C ASP A 179 26.30 -12.65 -23.19
N GLU A 180 25.73 -12.49 -24.37
CA GLU A 180 26.30 -11.75 -25.50
C GLU A 180 25.93 -10.24 -25.45
N ILE A 181 24.97 -9.86 -24.61
CA ILE A 181 24.43 -8.51 -24.55
C ILE A 181 24.99 -7.77 -23.34
N LYS A 182 25.43 -6.55 -23.56
CA LYS A 182 25.77 -5.59 -22.53
C LYS A 182 24.83 -4.41 -22.59
N VAL A 183 24.53 -3.86 -21.44
CA VAL A 183 23.69 -2.67 -21.29
C VAL A 183 24.56 -1.43 -21.14
N SER A 184 24.20 -0.36 -21.78
CA SER A 184 24.73 0.98 -21.52
C SER A 184 23.61 2.01 -21.68
N ILE A 185 23.92 3.28 -21.52
CA ILE A 185 22.96 4.37 -21.73
C ILE A 185 23.34 5.23 -22.92
N PRO A 186 22.41 5.93 -23.57
CA PRO A 186 22.70 6.81 -24.69
C PRO A 186 23.80 7.85 -24.43
N ASP A 187 23.76 8.46 -23.24
CA ASP A 187 24.76 9.43 -22.79
C ASP A 187 26.04 8.73 -22.30
N GLU A 188 26.99 8.57 -23.21
CA GLU A 188 28.26 7.90 -22.91
C GLU A 188 29.10 8.61 -21.84
N ALA A 189 29.05 9.92 -21.80
CA ALA A 189 29.80 10.71 -20.85
C ALA A 189 29.21 10.55 -19.42
N CYS A 190 27.90 10.34 -19.33
CA CYS A 190 27.22 10.09 -18.08
C CYS A 190 27.40 8.65 -17.58
N ALA A 191 27.56 7.66 -18.45
CA ALA A 191 27.62 6.24 -18.08
C ALA A 191 28.73 5.91 -17.07
N ASP A 192 29.93 6.47 -17.24
CA ASP A 192 31.05 6.24 -16.31
C ASP A 192 30.79 6.91 -14.94
N ALA A 193 30.20 8.10 -14.96
CA ALA A 193 29.79 8.81 -13.74
C ALA A 193 28.69 8.05 -12.99
N ALA A 194 27.72 7.52 -13.73
CA ALA A 194 26.64 6.71 -13.16
C ALA A 194 27.15 5.46 -12.46
N ALA A 195 28.01 4.68 -13.12
CA ALA A 195 28.57 3.47 -12.52
C ALA A 195 29.37 3.74 -11.23
N VAL A 196 30.09 4.86 -11.17
CA VAL A 196 30.82 5.26 -9.97
C VAL A 196 29.87 5.69 -8.84
N ALA A 197 28.84 6.46 -9.17
CA ALA A 197 27.82 6.89 -8.18
C ALA A 197 27.00 5.71 -7.65
N GLU A 198 26.63 4.75 -8.50
CA GLU A 198 25.95 3.52 -8.09
C GLU A 198 26.83 2.70 -7.14
N ALA A 199 28.05 2.37 -7.54
CA ALA A 199 28.96 1.60 -6.70
C ALA A 199 29.18 2.24 -5.33
N PHE A 200 29.23 3.57 -5.27
CA PHE A 200 29.30 4.30 -4.01
C PHE A 200 28.04 4.10 -3.16
N LEU A 201 26.85 4.34 -3.73
CA LEU A 201 25.58 4.22 -3.01
C LEU A 201 25.26 2.77 -2.63
N GLU A 202 25.59 1.80 -3.50
CA GLU A 202 25.36 0.37 -3.22
C GLU A 202 26.29 -0.19 -2.13
N SER A 203 27.44 0.43 -1.92
CA SER A 203 28.36 0.05 -0.83
C SER A 203 27.87 0.45 0.57
N ALA A 204 26.73 1.15 0.64
CA ALA A 204 26.20 1.64 1.90
C ALA A 204 25.86 0.50 2.85
N ARG A 205 26.23 0.66 4.11
CA ARG A 205 25.87 -0.21 5.23
C ARG A 205 25.57 0.62 6.46
N LEU A 206 24.64 0.15 7.25
CA LEU A 206 24.26 0.79 8.51
C LEU A 206 25.04 0.14 9.66
N GLU A 207 25.83 0.92 10.37
CA GLU A 207 26.58 0.49 11.55
C GLU A 207 26.14 1.34 12.76
N SER A 208 25.24 0.82 13.59
CA SER A 208 24.63 1.59 14.68
C SER A 208 23.99 2.88 14.15
N ASN A 209 24.48 4.06 14.59
CA ASN A 209 23.97 5.35 14.12
C ASN A 209 24.81 5.96 12.97
N LYS A 210 25.58 5.13 12.25
CA LYS A 210 26.40 5.57 11.12
C LYS A 210 25.95 4.88 9.83
N LEU A 211 25.80 5.66 8.79
CA LEU A 211 25.74 5.16 7.43
C LEU A 211 27.15 5.20 6.84
N CYS A 212 27.71 4.04 6.56
CA CYS A 212 29.09 3.87 6.10
C CYS A 212 29.12 3.45 4.63
N PHE A 213 30.18 3.88 3.92
CA PHE A 213 30.44 3.51 2.53
C PHE A 213 31.87 2.94 2.41
N ASP A 214 32.12 2.08 1.43
CA ASP A 214 33.43 1.44 1.23
C ASP A 214 34.52 2.42 0.81
N SER A 215 34.14 3.54 0.20
CA SER A 215 35.07 4.58 -0.24
C SER A 215 34.52 5.97 0.06
N SER A 216 35.40 6.98 -0.04
CA SER A 216 34.92 8.37 -0.08
C SER A 216 34.07 8.63 -1.32
N ALA A 217 33.19 9.62 -1.24
CA ALA A 217 32.40 10.03 -2.37
C ALA A 217 33.27 10.34 -3.61
N PRO A 218 32.80 10.05 -4.82
CA PRO A 218 33.55 10.30 -6.05
C PRO A 218 34.06 11.73 -6.14
N ALA A 219 35.26 11.93 -6.66
CA ALA A 219 35.83 13.27 -6.80
C ALA A 219 34.96 14.15 -7.71
N GLY A 220 34.75 15.41 -7.32
CA GLY A 220 33.94 16.37 -8.08
C GLY A 220 32.43 16.21 -7.89
N THR A 221 32.00 15.39 -6.93
CA THR A 221 30.60 15.23 -6.57
C THR A 221 30.14 16.23 -5.52
N SER A 222 28.87 16.66 -5.62
CA SER A 222 28.11 17.12 -4.44
C SER A 222 27.49 15.91 -3.78
N TYR A 223 27.87 15.67 -2.54
CA TYR A 223 27.40 14.55 -1.73
C TYR A 223 26.64 15.10 -0.54
N THR A 224 25.32 14.90 -0.55
CA THR A 224 24.42 15.46 0.45
C THR A 224 23.47 14.40 0.98
N TYR A 225 22.90 14.64 2.14
CA TYR A 225 21.86 13.83 2.71
C TYR A 225 20.78 14.68 3.35
N ARG A 226 19.58 14.09 3.48
CA ARG A 226 18.47 14.66 4.24
C ARG A 226 17.77 13.55 5.00
N TYR A 227 17.06 13.89 6.05
CA TYR A 227 16.15 12.97 6.68
C TYR A 227 14.87 12.94 5.84
N HIS A 228 14.53 11.73 5.38
CA HIS A 228 13.34 11.53 4.56
C HIS A 228 12.10 11.59 5.44
N GLU A 229 11.19 12.47 5.12
CA GLU A 229 9.91 12.59 5.79
C GLU A 229 8.83 11.98 4.92
N GLU A 230 8.25 10.86 5.35
CA GLU A 230 7.12 10.20 4.67
C GLU A 230 5.77 10.71 5.16
N ASP A 231 5.75 11.60 6.15
CA ASP A 231 4.53 12.11 6.73
C ASP A 231 3.81 13.02 5.74
N PHE A 232 2.60 12.66 5.36
CA PHE A 232 1.76 13.47 4.47
C PHE A 232 1.54 14.90 5.01
N ALA A 233 1.42 15.05 6.30
CA ALA A 233 1.26 16.35 6.94
C ALA A 233 2.49 17.25 6.80
N LYS A 234 3.67 16.66 6.66
CA LYS A 234 4.94 17.36 6.55
C LYS A 234 5.47 17.50 5.13
N ALA A 235 4.79 16.94 4.14
CA ALA A 235 5.24 16.95 2.73
C ALA A 235 5.55 18.34 2.16
N LYS A 236 5.09 19.41 2.81
CA LYS A 236 5.33 20.79 2.44
C LYS A 236 6.45 21.48 3.19
N ILE A 237 7.03 20.84 4.20
CA ILE A 237 8.19 21.39 4.88
C ILE A 237 9.39 21.23 3.94
N PRO A 238 10.08 22.31 3.52
CA PRO A 238 11.24 22.20 2.66
C PRO A 238 12.30 21.32 3.30
N ALA A 239 12.73 20.27 2.60
CA ALA A 239 13.74 19.37 3.10
C ALA A 239 15.08 20.10 3.23
N VAL A 240 15.70 20.01 4.40
CA VAL A 240 17.04 20.53 4.65
C VAL A 240 18.07 19.50 4.19
N TRP A 241 18.93 19.88 3.24
CA TRP A 241 20.02 19.04 2.77
C TRP A 241 21.31 19.39 3.50
N TYR A 242 21.94 18.37 4.07
CA TYR A 242 23.21 18.47 4.79
C TYR A 242 24.35 18.03 3.90
N GLN A 243 25.49 18.74 3.95
CA GLN A 243 26.70 18.34 3.22
C GLN A 243 27.43 17.21 3.97
N ALA A 244 27.83 16.18 3.26
CA ALA A 244 28.58 15.05 3.81
C ALA A 244 30.11 15.20 3.69
N GLU A 245 30.60 16.29 3.13
CA GLU A 245 32.00 16.74 3.10
C GLU A 245 33.04 15.65 2.75
N GLY A 246 32.78 14.84 1.72
CA GLY A 246 33.75 13.87 1.18
C GLY A 246 34.12 12.72 2.12
N LYS A 247 33.44 12.56 3.25
CA LYS A 247 33.63 11.45 4.18
C LYS A 247 33.00 10.17 3.63
N ASN A 248 33.49 9.04 4.06
CA ASN A 248 32.92 7.73 3.79
C ASN A 248 31.93 7.27 4.89
N GLU A 249 31.55 8.16 5.78
CA GLU A 249 30.53 7.91 6.81
C GLU A 249 29.68 9.16 7.09
N ILE A 250 28.41 8.94 7.41
CA ILE A 250 27.46 9.95 7.87
C ILE A 250 27.02 9.53 9.26
N LEU A 251 27.23 10.42 10.25
CA LEU A 251 26.65 10.24 11.58
C LEU A 251 25.18 10.68 11.53
N LEU A 252 24.29 9.76 11.83
CA LEU A 252 22.85 9.99 11.78
C LEU A 252 22.29 10.43 13.13
N GLU A 253 21.36 11.35 13.11
CA GLU A 253 20.64 11.76 14.32
C GLU A 253 19.71 10.65 14.81
N ASN A 254 19.60 10.53 16.13
CA ASN A 254 18.62 9.64 16.75
C ASN A 254 17.20 10.15 16.51
N GLY A 255 16.25 9.22 16.40
CA GLY A 255 14.85 9.54 16.17
C GLY A 255 14.52 9.88 14.71
N GLN A 256 15.48 9.79 13.80
CA GLN A 256 15.26 9.99 12.36
C GLN A 256 15.24 8.63 11.66
N PRO A 257 14.04 8.09 11.33
CA PRO A 257 13.91 6.75 10.76
C PRO A 257 14.32 6.68 9.29
N TYR A 258 14.30 7.78 8.57
CA TYR A 258 14.58 7.81 7.13
C TYR A 258 15.76 8.72 6.83
N VAL A 259 16.59 8.29 5.87
CA VAL A 259 17.70 9.08 5.34
C VAL A 259 17.75 8.92 3.83
N THR A 260 17.69 10.03 3.10
CA THR A 260 17.94 10.06 1.66
C THR A 260 19.35 10.59 1.41
N VAL A 261 20.16 9.80 0.74
CA VAL A 261 21.48 10.21 0.27
C VAL A 261 21.40 10.56 -1.20
N LYS A 262 21.99 11.69 -1.57
CA LYS A 262 22.03 12.19 -2.94
C LYS A 262 23.47 12.45 -3.38
N VAL A 263 23.80 11.90 -4.54
CA VAL A 263 25.06 12.15 -5.23
C VAL A 263 24.78 12.91 -6.52
N VAL A 264 25.44 14.04 -6.72
CA VAL A 264 25.34 14.83 -7.96
C VAL A 264 26.72 14.92 -8.59
N LEU A 265 26.87 14.43 -9.81
CA LEU A 265 28.10 14.45 -10.58
C LEU A 265 27.83 15.06 -11.96
N GLY A 266 28.20 16.34 -12.12
CA GLY A 266 27.80 17.11 -13.29
C GLY A 266 26.28 17.31 -13.35
N LYS A 267 25.64 16.83 -14.43
CA LYS A 267 24.18 16.82 -14.57
C LYS A 267 23.53 15.54 -14.01
N LEU A 268 24.32 14.51 -13.69
CA LEU A 268 23.82 13.28 -13.10
C LEU A 268 23.38 13.52 -11.67
N GLU A 269 22.18 13.11 -11.32
CA GLU A 269 21.69 13.01 -9.95
C GLU A 269 21.26 11.57 -9.67
N LEU A 270 21.75 11.00 -8.59
CA LEU A 270 21.36 9.67 -8.10
C LEU A 270 21.03 9.76 -6.62
N LYS A 271 19.92 9.11 -6.23
CA LYS A 271 19.44 9.08 -4.86
C LYS A 271 19.29 7.65 -4.38
N ARG A 272 19.42 7.46 -3.09
CA ARG A 272 19.04 6.23 -2.40
C ARG A 272 18.43 6.57 -1.05
N VAL A 273 17.31 5.96 -0.75
CA VAL A 273 16.63 6.07 0.55
C VAL A 273 17.00 4.88 1.42
N PHE A 274 17.22 5.14 2.70
CA PHE A 274 17.50 4.13 3.72
C PHE A 274 16.51 4.31 4.86
N GLU A 275 16.00 3.19 5.39
CA GLU A 275 15.11 3.18 6.53
C GLU A 275 15.74 2.46 7.70
N ARG A 276 15.73 3.14 8.85
CA ARG A 276 16.30 2.68 10.10
C ARG A 276 15.17 2.22 11.01
N THR A 277 14.84 0.94 10.94
CA THR A 277 13.72 0.36 11.70
C THR A 277 13.87 0.53 13.21
N GLU A 278 15.09 0.55 13.73
CA GLU A 278 15.39 0.75 15.15
C GLU A 278 15.00 2.15 15.68
N GLN A 279 14.81 3.13 14.80
CA GLN A 279 14.39 4.48 15.17
C GLN A 279 12.87 4.66 15.23
N LEU A 280 12.11 3.74 14.66
CA LEU A 280 10.67 3.70 14.76
C LEU A 280 10.29 2.96 16.04
N VAL A 281 9.99 3.71 17.09
CA VAL A 281 9.69 3.19 18.42
C VAL A 281 8.30 3.61 18.86
N PRO A 282 7.59 2.76 19.64
CA PRO A 282 6.30 3.10 20.22
C PRO A 282 6.39 4.35 21.10
N LYS A 283 5.40 5.24 21.01
CA LYS A 283 5.30 6.45 21.81
C LYS A 283 4.15 6.30 22.80
N TYR A 284 4.39 6.65 24.05
CA TYR A 284 3.40 6.51 25.14
C TYR A 284 3.07 7.87 25.74
N ALA A 285 1.80 8.06 26.05
CA ALA A 285 1.33 9.18 26.88
C ALA A 285 1.05 8.66 28.29
N LEU A 286 1.94 8.94 29.23
CA LEU A 286 1.83 8.51 30.64
C LEU A 286 1.93 9.74 31.54
N ARG A 287 1.40 9.62 32.77
CA ARG A 287 1.61 10.62 33.82
C ARG A 287 3.07 10.62 34.28
N GLU A 288 3.45 11.64 35.01
CA GLU A 288 4.82 11.79 35.55
C GLU A 288 5.27 10.61 36.44
N ASP A 289 4.33 9.96 37.11
CA ASP A 289 4.57 8.77 37.92
C ASP A 289 4.60 7.44 37.11
N GLY A 290 4.48 7.53 35.80
CA GLY A 290 4.47 6.39 34.89
C GLY A 290 3.09 5.68 34.79
N SER A 291 2.06 6.15 35.48
CA SER A 291 0.73 5.58 35.39
C SER A 291 0.01 6.03 34.10
N ALA A 292 -0.89 5.18 33.58
CA ALA A 292 -1.74 5.53 32.46
C ALA A 292 -2.83 6.53 32.88
N PHE A 293 -3.28 7.35 31.94
CA PHE A 293 -4.45 8.20 32.10
C PHE A 293 -5.73 7.35 32.20
N SER A 294 -6.80 7.90 32.75
CA SER A 294 -8.13 7.31 32.61
C SER A 294 -8.63 7.46 31.17
N PHE A 295 -9.67 6.72 30.80
CA PHE A 295 -10.30 6.82 29.49
C PHE A 295 -10.68 8.27 29.14
N GLU A 296 -11.37 8.97 30.02
CA GLU A 296 -11.82 10.34 29.78
C GLU A 296 -10.65 11.34 29.66
N GLU A 297 -9.64 11.23 30.50
CA GLU A 297 -8.45 12.07 30.42
C GLU A 297 -7.68 11.81 29.11
N ASN A 298 -7.51 10.54 28.72
CA ASN A 298 -6.82 10.18 27.48
C ASN A 298 -7.58 10.66 26.24
N LYS A 299 -8.90 10.54 26.27
CA LYS A 299 -9.78 11.07 25.21
C LYS A 299 -9.55 12.57 25.00
N GLU A 300 -9.54 13.35 26.07
CA GLU A 300 -9.28 14.80 26.01
C GLU A 300 -7.86 15.10 25.51
N LEU A 301 -6.86 14.32 25.93
CA LEU A 301 -5.49 14.45 25.43
C LEU A 301 -5.38 14.18 23.93
N ILE A 302 -6.06 13.15 23.43
CA ILE A 302 -6.13 12.83 22.01
C ILE A 302 -6.76 14.00 21.24
N PHE A 303 -7.91 14.50 21.69
CA PHE A 303 -8.58 15.62 21.03
C PHE A 303 -7.71 16.89 21.05
N ARG A 304 -6.98 17.14 22.15
CA ARG A 304 -6.05 18.27 22.21
C ARG A 304 -4.91 18.13 21.19
N ARG A 305 -4.28 16.93 21.11
CA ARG A 305 -3.24 16.69 20.08
C ARG A 305 -3.77 16.90 18.67
N ILE A 306 -4.98 16.45 18.36
CA ILE A 306 -5.62 16.67 17.06
C ILE A 306 -5.88 18.16 16.82
N ALA A 307 -6.38 18.87 17.82
CA ALA A 307 -6.67 20.31 17.73
C ALA A 307 -5.41 21.15 17.48
N ASP A 308 -4.30 20.76 18.10
CA ASP A 308 -3.03 21.49 18.02
C ASP A 308 -2.26 21.27 16.70
N VAL A 309 -2.65 20.31 15.88
CA VAL A 309 -2.01 20.07 14.58
C VAL A 309 -2.36 21.20 13.60
N MET A 310 -1.32 21.85 13.09
CA MET A 310 -1.48 22.77 11.96
C MET A 310 -1.72 21.95 10.68
N SER A 311 -2.86 22.16 10.04
CA SER A 311 -3.18 21.53 8.77
C SER A 311 -3.25 22.57 7.65
N GLU A 312 -2.81 22.14 6.47
CA GLU A 312 -2.96 22.87 5.22
C GLU A 312 -3.77 22.02 4.25
N SER A 313 -4.98 22.44 3.95
CA SER A 313 -5.96 21.64 3.26
C SER A 313 -5.49 21.08 1.92
N ARG A 314 -4.81 21.85 1.10
CA ARG A 314 -4.33 21.38 -0.22
C ARG A 314 -3.13 20.44 -0.16
N GLY A 315 -2.48 20.29 0.96
CA GLY A 315 -1.43 19.32 1.17
C GLY A 315 -1.86 18.12 2.00
N GLU A 316 -2.97 18.30 2.70
CA GLU A 316 -3.58 17.25 3.50
C GLU A 316 -4.52 16.43 2.62
N LYS A 317 -4.40 15.12 2.74
CA LYS A 317 -5.31 14.18 2.10
C LYS A 317 -6.22 13.61 3.19
N PHE A 318 -7.30 12.97 2.77
CA PHE A 318 -8.06 12.07 3.62
C PHE A 318 -8.82 12.70 4.80
N GLY A 319 -9.20 13.97 4.69
CA GLY A 319 -10.13 14.62 5.61
C GLY A 319 -9.56 15.11 6.93
N PHE A 320 -8.26 15.09 7.14
CA PHE A 320 -7.63 15.60 8.35
C PHE A 320 -7.95 17.06 8.67
N PRO A 321 -7.99 18.00 7.72
CA PRO A 321 -8.34 19.39 8.03
C PRO A 321 -9.67 19.52 8.78
N ILE A 322 -10.71 18.83 8.32
CA ILE A 322 -12.02 18.89 8.99
C ILE A 322 -12.00 18.21 10.37
N SER A 323 -11.22 17.14 10.53
CA SER A 323 -11.03 16.49 11.81
C SER A 323 -10.36 17.40 12.84
N ASN A 324 -9.33 18.16 12.42
CA ASN A 324 -8.67 19.15 13.26
C ASN A 324 -9.63 20.29 13.65
N ILE A 325 -10.44 20.77 12.72
CA ILE A 325 -11.47 21.79 12.97
C ILE A 325 -12.49 21.28 14.01
N LEU A 326 -12.99 20.04 13.87
CA LEU A 326 -13.93 19.43 14.81
C LEU A 326 -13.34 19.35 16.22
N ALA A 327 -12.07 18.93 16.34
CA ALA A 327 -11.37 18.88 17.62
C ALA A 327 -11.18 20.28 18.23
N ARG A 328 -10.82 21.32 17.45
CA ARG A 328 -10.74 22.71 17.92
C ARG A 328 -12.09 23.23 18.40
N LYS A 329 -13.16 22.94 17.67
CA LYS A 329 -14.51 23.30 18.07
C LYS A 329 -14.95 22.70 19.39
N HIS A 330 -14.53 21.44 19.69
CA HIS A 330 -14.75 20.83 21.00
C HIS A 330 -14.18 21.66 22.16
N PHE A 331 -13.04 22.30 21.96
CA PHE A 331 -12.39 23.16 22.96
C PHE A 331 -12.77 24.64 22.86
N ASN A 332 -13.65 25.05 21.95
CA ASN A 332 -13.89 26.45 21.58
C ASN A 332 -12.58 27.20 21.20
N ASP A 333 -11.65 26.48 20.61
CA ASP A 333 -10.35 27.02 20.22
C ASP A 333 -10.44 27.70 18.85
N ASN A 334 -10.06 28.96 18.78
CA ASN A 334 -10.02 29.76 17.56
C ASN A 334 -8.59 30.23 17.24
N SER A 335 -7.58 29.47 17.65
CA SER A 335 -6.17 29.82 17.46
C SER A 335 -5.70 29.72 16.01
N MET A 336 -6.45 28.99 15.15
CA MET A 336 -6.14 28.79 13.75
C MET A 336 -7.22 29.37 12.83
N ASP A 337 -6.85 29.62 11.58
CA ASP A 337 -7.76 30.14 10.56
C ASP A 337 -8.63 29.01 9.97
N ASP A 338 -9.58 28.54 10.75
CA ASP A 338 -10.51 27.47 10.37
C ASP A 338 -11.43 27.90 9.21
N GLU A 339 -11.72 29.19 9.08
CA GLU A 339 -12.55 29.70 7.99
C GLU A 339 -11.84 29.54 6.65
N ARG A 340 -10.57 29.89 6.56
CA ARG A 340 -9.74 29.68 5.36
C ARG A 340 -9.65 28.20 5.01
N LEU A 341 -9.35 27.35 5.99
CA LEU A 341 -9.27 25.90 5.78
C LEU A 341 -10.60 25.33 5.26
N MET A 342 -11.73 25.83 5.77
CA MET A 342 -13.05 25.42 5.30
C MET A 342 -13.27 25.78 3.84
N TYR A 343 -12.92 27.02 3.41
CA TYR A 343 -13.03 27.40 1.99
C TYR A 343 -12.16 26.52 1.08
N GLU A 344 -10.92 26.25 1.48
CA GLU A 344 -10.03 25.39 0.71
C GLU A 344 -10.54 23.94 0.59
N MET A 345 -11.15 23.39 1.66
CA MET A 345 -11.80 22.07 1.60
C MET A 345 -13.01 22.06 0.68
N LEU A 346 -13.81 23.15 0.69
CA LEU A 346 -14.96 23.26 -0.21
C LEU A 346 -14.54 23.30 -1.68
N GLU A 347 -13.40 23.93 -2.01
CA GLU A 347 -12.82 23.86 -3.35
C GLU A 347 -12.43 22.43 -3.73
N MET A 348 -11.80 21.67 -2.83
CA MET A 348 -11.44 20.27 -3.07
C MET A 348 -12.67 19.38 -3.29
N ILE A 349 -13.74 19.62 -2.53
CA ILE A 349 -15.01 18.90 -2.70
C ILE A 349 -15.65 19.25 -4.05
N GLU A 350 -15.68 20.53 -4.42
CA GLU A 350 -16.24 21.00 -5.69
C GLU A 350 -15.48 20.44 -6.89
N GLU A 351 -14.16 20.41 -6.82
CA GLU A 351 -13.28 19.82 -7.83
C GLU A 351 -13.33 18.27 -7.85
N ARG A 352 -14.03 17.67 -6.90
CA ARG A 352 -14.17 16.22 -6.74
C ARG A 352 -12.82 15.48 -6.70
N TYR A 353 -11.93 15.99 -5.85
CA TYR A 353 -10.69 15.31 -5.52
C TYR A 353 -10.97 13.88 -5.08
N ASP A 354 -10.05 12.97 -5.35
CA ASP A 354 -10.11 11.64 -4.74
C ASP A 354 -10.16 11.79 -3.21
N CYS A 355 -11.00 10.99 -2.57
CA CYS A 355 -11.27 11.07 -1.13
C CYS A 355 -11.98 12.36 -0.64
N SER A 356 -12.60 13.13 -1.53
CA SER A 356 -13.41 14.28 -1.12
C SER A 356 -14.66 13.91 -0.32
N ASP A 357 -15.09 12.67 -0.38
CA ASP A 357 -16.12 12.09 0.49
C ASP A 357 -15.72 12.10 1.97
N PHE A 358 -14.42 11.97 2.29
CA PHE A 358 -13.90 12.12 3.65
C PHE A 358 -14.12 13.54 4.18
N LEU A 359 -13.84 14.54 3.34
CA LEU A 359 -14.08 15.93 3.66
C LEU A 359 -15.56 16.22 3.80
N MET A 360 -16.38 15.71 2.88
CA MET A 360 -17.85 15.86 2.91
C MET A 360 -18.46 15.22 4.17
N CYS A 361 -17.99 14.05 4.56
CA CYS A 361 -18.45 13.35 5.75
C CYS A 361 -18.19 14.18 7.03
N GLY A 362 -16.99 14.76 7.12
CA GLY A 362 -16.65 15.66 8.22
C GLY A 362 -17.42 16.98 8.18
N LEU A 363 -17.63 17.56 7.00
CA LEU A 363 -18.45 18.75 6.81
C LEU A 363 -19.90 18.54 7.28
N ILE A 364 -20.49 17.40 6.97
CA ILE A 364 -21.82 17.03 7.44
C ILE A 364 -21.84 16.97 8.97
N ARG A 365 -20.85 16.33 9.61
CA ARG A 365 -20.72 16.33 11.07
C ARG A 365 -20.61 17.75 11.64
N TYR A 366 -19.82 18.59 10.99
CA TYR A 366 -19.70 19.99 11.38
C TYR A 366 -21.05 20.73 11.34
N LEU A 367 -21.81 20.57 10.27
CA LEU A 367 -23.12 21.22 10.08
C LEU A 367 -24.20 20.78 11.08
N HIS A 368 -24.17 19.52 11.53
CA HIS A 368 -25.09 19.04 12.57
C HIS A 368 -24.78 19.63 13.95
N ASN A 369 -23.52 19.97 14.23
CA ASN A 369 -23.10 20.35 15.58
C ASN A 369 -22.83 21.83 15.76
N TYR A 370 -22.51 22.56 14.67
CA TYR A 370 -22.06 23.94 14.76
C TYR A 370 -22.81 24.84 13.77
N PRO A 371 -23.30 26.03 14.22
CA PRO A 371 -24.00 26.96 13.34
C PRO A 371 -23.06 27.54 12.28
N VAL A 372 -23.57 27.69 11.07
CA VAL A 372 -22.90 28.36 9.95
C VAL A 372 -23.83 29.41 9.39
N GLU A 373 -23.31 30.62 9.17
CA GLU A 373 -24.07 31.77 8.71
C GLU A 373 -23.39 32.48 7.53
N GLY A 374 -24.11 33.42 6.91
CA GLY A 374 -23.57 34.31 5.87
C GLY A 374 -23.07 33.57 4.61
N ALA A 375 -22.01 34.09 4.01
CA ALA A 375 -21.49 33.60 2.74
C ALA A 375 -21.00 32.14 2.79
N MET A 376 -20.45 31.72 3.92
CA MET A 376 -20.00 30.33 4.11
C MET A 376 -21.17 29.33 4.00
N LYS A 377 -22.32 29.67 4.58
CA LYS A 377 -23.53 28.82 4.51
C LYS A 377 -24.00 28.63 3.07
N GLU A 378 -24.05 29.71 2.31
CA GLU A 378 -24.47 29.65 0.90
C GLU A 378 -23.45 28.86 0.06
N ARG A 379 -22.16 29.05 0.32
CA ARG A 379 -21.09 28.29 -0.35
C ARG A 379 -21.14 26.79 -0.07
N ILE A 380 -21.34 26.41 1.19
CA ILE A 380 -21.51 24.99 1.59
C ILE A 380 -22.73 24.39 0.89
N LYS A 381 -23.87 25.10 0.90
CA LYS A 381 -25.09 24.64 0.23
C LYS A 381 -24.84 24.37 -1.25
N ASP A 382 -24.20 25.31 -1.94
CA ASP A 382 -23.91 25.20 -3.36
C ASP A 382 -23.03 23.98 -3.67
N VAL A 383 -21.95 23.80 -2.92
CA VAL A 383 -21.04 22.66 -3.07
C VAL A 383 -21.76 21.33 -2.81
N MET A 384 -22.56 21.25 -1.75
CA MET A 384 -23.28 20.02 -1.40
C MET A 384 -24.34 19.65 -2.46
N ILE A 385 -25.07 20.61 -2.99
CA ILE A 385 -26.09 20.36 -4.03
C ILE A 385 -25.46 19.87 -5.33
N ASN A 386 -24.28 20.37 -5.69
CA ASN A 386 -23.59 20.03 -6.92
C ASN A 386 -22.61 18.85 -6.82
N TYR A 387 -22.50 18.20 -5.67
CA TYR A 387 -21.60 17.08 -5.45
C TYR A 387 -22.10 15.78 -6.11
N ARG A 388 -21.17 14.91 -6.51
CA ARG A 388 -21.46 13.58 -7.05
C ARG A 388 -21.41 12.54 -5.93
N TYR A 389 -22.56 12.13 -5.43
CA TYR A 389 -22.67 11.24 -4.27
C TYR A 389 -22.50 9.75 -4.59
N TRP A 390 -22.49 9.35 -5.85
CA TRP A 390 -22.22 7.96 -6.23
C TRP A 390 -21.87 7.83 -7.70
N MET A 391 -21.29 6.69 -8.06
CA MET A 391 -20.79 6.40 -9.41
C MET A 391 -21.86 6.39 -10.50
N ASP A 392 -23.11 6.11 -10.16
CA ASP A 392 -24.25 6.11 -11.10
C ASP A 392 -24.80 7.51 -11.41
N MET A 393 -24.33 8.53 -10.71
CA MET A 393 -24.70 9.93 -10.93
C MET A 393 -23.84 10.59 -12.00
N ASP A 394 -24.34 11.69 -12.57
CA ASP A 394 -23.65 12.41 -13.64
C ASP A 394 -22.31 13.00 -13.17
N GLY A 395 -21.25 12.68 -13.88
CA GLY A 395 -19.92 13.21 -13.62
C GLY A 395 -18.82 12.32 -14.18
N PHE A 396 -17.65 12.93 -14.30
CA PHE A 396 -16.44 12.29 -14.76
C PHE A 396 -15.29 12.80 -13.87
N ASP A 397 -14.75 11.93 -13.05
CA ASP A 397 -13.75 12.26 -12.05
C ASP A 397 -12.98 11.01 -11.60
N GLY A 398 -11.95 11.22 -10.77
CA GLY A 398 -11.11 10.15 -10.24
C GLY A 398 -11.50 9.68 -8.84
N MET A 399 -12.69 10.04 -8.34
CA MET A 399 -13.10 9.65 -7.00
C MET A 399 -13.23 8.12 -6.84
N CYS A 400 -12.80 7.62 -5.70
CA CYS A 400 -12.92 6.21 -5.33
C CYS A 400 -14.31 5.93 -4.78
N PHE A 401 -15.14 5.22 -5.53
CA PHE A 401 -16.46 4.79 -5.05
C PHE A 401 -16.48 3.37 -4.50
N TRP A 402 -15.53 2.54 -4.87
CA TRP A 402 -15.61 1.09 -4.78
C TRP A 402 -14.86 0.44 -3.61
N SER A 403 -14.32 1.17 -2.67
CA SER A 403 -13.88 0.58 -1.42
C SER A 403 -15.01 0.55 -0.39
N GLU A 404 -14.94 -0.35 0.56
CA GLU A 404 -15.96 -0.52 1.59
C GLU A 404 -16.16 0.75 2.43
N ASN A 405 -15.07 1.40 2.83
CA ASN A 405 -15.11 2.64 3.58
C ASN A 405 -15.68 3.81 2.75
N HIS A 406 -15.25 3.98 1.50
CA HIS A 406 -15.78 5.01 0.61
C HIS A 406 -17.28 4.80 0.32
N ALA A 407 -17.71 3.56 0.10
CA ALA A 407 -19.12 3.26 -0.13
C ALA A 407 -19.98 3.76 1.06
N LEU A 408 -19.60 3.44 2.29
CA LEU A 408 -20.34 3.91 3.46
C LEU A 408 -20.32 5.44 3.58
N MET A 409 -19.15 6.07 3.34
CA MET A 409 -19.04 7.53 3.38
C MET A 409 -19.96 8.22 2.38
N PHE A 410 -19.92 7.81 1.11
CA PHE A 410 -20.79 8.38 0.07
C PHE A 410 -22.27 8.19 0.36
N TYR A 411 -22.66 7.01 0.82
CA TYR A 411 -24.06 6.71 1.15
C TYR A 411 -24.55 7.56 2.32
N THR A 412 -23.72 7.69 3.35
CA THR A 412 -23.99 8.53 4.52
C THR A 412 -24.07 10.02 4.13
N CYS A 413 -23.17 10.46 3.26
CA CYS A 413 -23.20 11.83 2.74
C CYS A 413 -24.47 12.10 1.91
N ALA A 414 -24.88 11.18 1.03
CA ALA A 414 -26.12 11.32 0.25
C ALA A 414 -27.35 11.40 1.15
N MET A 415 -27.44 10.52 2.14
CA MET A 415 -28.55 10.48 3.11
C MET A 415 -28.69 11.80 3.84
N ASN A 416 -27.59 12.32 4.42
CA ASN A 416 -27.61 13.54 5.23
C ASN A 416 -27.78 14.81 4.38
N ALA A 417 -27.11 14.91 3.23
CA ALA A 417 -27.27 16.06 2.33
C ALA A 417 -28.72 16.20 1.85
N GLY A 418 -29.35 15.06 1.50
CA GLY A 418 -30.74 15.04 1.12
C GLY A 418 -31.70 15.45 2.25
N GLU A 419 -31.40 15.11 3.51
CA GLU A 419 -32.16 15.54 4.68
C GLU A 419 -32.00 17.03 4.97
N MET A 420 -30.75 17.55 4.86
CA MET A 420 -30.45 18.97 5.10
C MET A 420 -31.11 19.90 4.07
N TYR A 421 -31.27 19.45 2.82
CA TYR A 421 -31.81 20.25 1.73
C TYR A 421 -32.95 19.51 0.99
N PRO A 422 -34.05 19.15 1.67
CA PRO A 422 -35.07 18.21 1.15
C PRO A 422 -35.81 18.73 -0.09
N ASP A 423 -35.95 20.04 -0.23
CA ASP A 423 -36.72 20.66 -1.32
C ASP A 423 -35.81 21.15 -2.46
N GLU A 424 -34.48 21.05 -2.31
CA GLU A 424 -33.53 21.42 -3.36
C GLU A 424 -33.39 20.31 -4.40
N TYR A 425 -33.03 20.69 -5.63
CA TYR A 425 -32.75 19.75 -6.72
C TYR A 425 -31.25 19.51 -6.83
N PHE A 426 -30.82 18.28 -6.78
CA PHE A 426 -29.44 17.83 -6.92
C PHE A 426 -29.19 17.43 -8.37
N PRO A 427 -28.57 18.28 -9.19
CA PRO A 427 -28.54 18.11 -10.64
C PRO A 427 -27.77 16.87 -11.10
N ARG A 428 -26.67 16.52 -10.42
CA ARG A 428 -25.90 15.31 -10.76
C ARG A 428 -26.63 14.03 -10.45
N ALA A 429 -27.35 14.00 -9.35
CA ALA A 429 -28.17 12.86 -8.96
C ALA A 429 -29.49 12.80 -9.76
N LYS A 430 -29.96 13.91 -10.33
CA LYS A 430 -31.28 14.07 -10.95
C LYS A 430 -32.42 13.76 -9.98
N MET A 431 -32.24 14.16 -8.73
CA MET A 431 -33.12 13.90 -7.61
C MET A 431 -33.41 15.18 -6.83
N THR A 432 -34.57 15.23 -6.22
CA THR A 432 -34.81 16.17 -5.11
C THR A 432 -34.05 15.71 -3.86
N GLY A 433 -33.85 16.58 -2.88
CA GLY A 433 -33.21 16.18 -1.64
C GLY A 433 -33.92 15.05 -0.93
N ARG A 434 -35.24 15.00 -0.95
CA ARG A 434 -36.03 13.89 -0.37
C ARG A 434 -35.73 12.55 -1.07
N GLU A 435 -35.61 12.56 -2.38
CA GLU A 435 -35.25 11.37 -3.16
C GLU A 435 -33.80 10.94 -2.90
N LEU A 436 -32.88 11.91 -2.81
CA LEU A 436 -31.47 11.66 -2.49
C LEU A 436 -31.32 11.08 -1.07
N HIS A 437 -32.06 11.60 -0.10
CA HIS A 437 -32.11 11.05 1.26
C HIS A 437 -32.54 9.58 1.24
N LEU A 438 -33.64 9.25 0.58
CA LEU A 438 -34.13 7.87 0.47
C LEU A 438 -33.13 6.96 -0.28
N TYR A 439 -32.49 7.47 -1.33
CA TYR A 439 -31.44 6.77 -2.04
C TYR A 439 -30.27 6.43 -1.09
N GLY A 440 -29.71 7.42 -0.41
CA GLY A 440 -28.60 7.25 0.54
C GLY A 440 -28.98 6.31 1.69
N ARG A 441 -30.18 6.49 2.27
CA ARG A 441 -30.70 5.65 3.33
C ARG A 441 -30.77 4.17 2.93
N ASN A 442 -31.31 3.89 1.75
CA ASN A 442 -31.39 2.51 1.25
C ASN A 442 -30.01 1.89 1.01
N LYS A 443 -29.06 2.70 0.54
CA LYS A 443 -27.68 2.27 0.36
C LYS A 443 -26.95 2.02 1.68
N VAL A 444 -27.17 2.83 2.72
CA VAL A 444 -26.67 2.59 4.08
C VAL A 444 -27.24 1.29 4.63
N LEU A 445 -28.55 1.06 4.51
CA LEU A 445 -29.17 -0.19 4.94
C LEU A 445 -28.58 -1.40 4.23
N GLN A 446 -28.39 -1.32 2.91
CA GLN A 446 -27.79 -2.38 2.11
C GLN A 446 -26.34 -2.68 2.57
N TRP A 447 -25.55 -1.64 2.87
CA TRP A 447 -24.20 -1.80 3.39
C TRP A 447 -24.21 -2.48 4.78
N LEU A 448 -25.14 -2.07 5.67
CA LEU A 448 -25.29 -2.69 6.98
C LEU A 448 -25.71 -4.16 6.86
N ASP A 449 -26.67 -4.49 5.97
CA ASP A 449 -27.08 -5.87 5.71
C ASP A 449 -25.89 -6.74 5.30
N ASP A 450 -25.02 -6.23 4.42
CA ASP A 450 -23.84 -6.96 3.95
C ASP A 450 -22.82 -7.19 5.08
N VAL A 451 -22.53 -6.18 5.89
CA VAL A 451 -21.55 -6.31 6.97
C VAL A 451 -22.09 -7.14 8.12
N GLU A 452 -23.40 -7.09 8.41
CA GLU A 452 -24.03 -7.95 9.42
C GLU A 452 -23.97 -9.43 8.98
N GLU A 453 -24.20 -9.72 7.70
CA GLU A 453 -24.24 -11.08 7.17
C GLU A 453 -22.83 -11.64 6.95
N TYR A 454 -21.93 -10.87 6.30
CA TYR A 454 -20.63 -11.38 5.85
C TYR A 454 -19.45 -10.82 6.63
N GLY A 455 -19.62 -9.72 7.38
CA GLY A 455 -18.54 -8.98 8.01
C GLY A 455 -17.85 -8.01 7.05
N PHE A 456 -16.70 -7.48 7.48
CA PHE A 456 -15.96 -6.47 6.74
C PHE A 456 -15.11 -7.09 5.63
N GLU A 457 -15.14 -6.51 4.45
CA GLU A 457 -14.29 -6.90 3.33
C GLU A 457 -12.88 -6.28 3.45
N GLU A 458 -12.76 -5.05 3.95
CA GLU A 458 -11.50 -4.45 4.34
C GLU A 458 -11.08 -4.88 5.77
N PHE A 459 -11.29 -6.15 6.09
CA PHE A 459 -11.14 -6.72 7.42
C PHE A 459 -9.78 -6.37 8.04
N LEU A 460 -9.82 -5.97 9.30
CA LEU A 460 -8.67 -5.69 10.16
C LEU A 460 -7.64 -4.70 9.56
N SER A 461 -8.05 -3.95 8.55
CA SER A 461 -7.19 -2.93 7.95
C SER A 461 -6.88 -1.85 8.98
N THR A 462 -5.63 -1.79 9.40
CA THR A 462 -5.18 -0.81 10.40
C THR A 462 -5.17 0.63 9.90
N VAL A 463 -5.26 0.81 8.58
CA VAL A 463 -5.41 2.13 7.95
C VAL A 463 -6.89 2.51 7.82
N TYR A 464 -7.76 1.57 7.40
CA TYR A 464 -9.15 1.90 7.04
C TYR A 464 -10.19 1.66 8.12
N MET A 465 -9.91 0.86 9.14
CA MET A 465 -10.88 0.68 10.23
C MET A 465 -11.17 1.98 10.98
N CYS A 466 -10.19 2.87 11.15
CA CYS A 466 -10.43 4.19 11.74
C CYS A 466 -11.23 5.13 10.80
N VAL A 467 -11.09 4.98 9.49
CA VAL A 467 -11.88 5.70 8.48
C VAL A 467 -13.33 5.22 8.50
N THR A 468 -13.52 3.90 8.49
CA THR A 468 -14.86 3.27 8.60
C THR A 468 -15.53 3.64 9.93
N PHE A 469 -14.78 3.73 11.03
CA PHE A 469 -15.27 4.22 12.31
C PHE A 469 -15.84 5.63 12.20
N ALA A 470 -15.13 6.56 11.54
CA ALA A 470 -15.62 7.93 11.34
C ALA A 470 -16.94 7.98 10.56
N ALA A 471 -17.10 7.12 9.54
CA ALA A 471 -18.35 7.02 8.80
C ALA A 471 -19.47 6.39 9.63
N LEU A 472 -19.17 5.31 10.35
CA LEU A 472 -20.17 4.61 11.21
C LEU A 472 -20.73 5.52 12.28
N ILE A 473 -19.90 6.31 12.97
CA ILE A 473 -20.39 7.23 14.00
C ILE A 473 -21.23 8.38 13.42
N ASN A 474 -21.07 8.74 12.14
CA ASN A 474 -22.03 9.64 11.48
C ASN A 474 -23.39 8.95 11.27
N VAL A 475 -23.40 7.66 10.93
CA VAL A 475 -24.66 6.90 10.85
C VAL A 475 -25.29 6.76 12.21
N VAL A 476 -24.50 6.48 13.25
CA VAL A 476 -24.99 6.38 14.65
C VAL A 476 -25.65 7.68 15.09
N ASP A 477 -24.98 8.81 14.87
CA ASP A 477 -25.41 10.11 15.42
C ASP A 477 -26.53 10.76 14.61
N TYR A 478 -26.60 10.52 13.27
CA TYR A 478 -27.47 11.29 12.36
C TYR A 478 -28.40 10.43 11.51
N SER A 479 -28.81 9.26 12.00
CA SER A 479 -29.82 8.45 11.33
C SER A 479 -30.99 8.11 12.26
N GLU A 480 -32.03 7.52 11.67
CA GLU A 480 -33.19 7.04 12.41
C GLU A 480 -32.77 6.03 13.51
N PRO A 481 -33.47 5.93 14.65
CA PRO A 481 -33.06 5.11 15.78
C PRO A 481 -32.78 3.63 15.45
N GLU A 482 -33.48 3.05 14.49
CA GLU A 482 -33.28 1.67 14.07
C GLU A 482 -31.95 1.50 13.31
N ILE A 483 -31.65 2.39 12.39
CA ILE A 483 -30.39 2.41 11.62
C ILE A 483 -29.24 2.73 12.56
N SER A 484 -29.39 3.72 13.41
CA SER A 484 -28.40 4.11 14.43
C SER A 484 -28.03 2.93 15.33
N LYS A 485 -29.01 2.18 15.81
CA LYS A 485 -28.77 1.00 16.66
C LYS A 485 -27.99 -0.09 15.92
N ARG A 486 -28.30 -0.35 14.64
CA ARG A 486 -27.56 -1.31 13.82
C ARG A 486 -26.12 -0.85 13.56
N ALA A 487 -25.95 0.41 13.20
CA ALA A 487 -24.63 0.99 13.00
C ALA A 487 -23.77 0.93 14.27
N ALA A 488 -24.35 1.18 15.45
CA ALA A 488 -23.67 1.02 16.73
C ALA A 488 -23.21 -0.43 16.96
N ALA A 489 -24.07 -1.41 16.71
CA ALA A 489 -23.71 -2.83 16.84
C ALA A 489 -22.60 -3.26 15.88
N VAL A 490 -22.62 -2.75 14.64
CA VAL A 490 -21.53 -2.97 13.66
C VAL A 490 -20.22 -2.32 14.13
N THR A 491 -20.30 -1.13 14.73
CA THR A 491 -19.13 -0.44 15.31
C THR A 491 -18.56 -1.22 16.48
N ASP A 492 -19.42 -1.74 17.37
CA ASP A 492 -19.02 -2.60 18.50
C ASP A 492 -18.28 -3.85 18.02
N LYS A 493 -18.80 -4.50 16.95
CA LYS A 493 -18.15 -5.66 16.31
C LYS A 493 -16.77 -5.30 15.75
N MET A 494 -16.66 -4.17 15.07
CA MET A 494 -15.39 -3.70 14.51
C MET A 494 -14.35 -3.45 15.60
N LEU A 495 -14.71 -2.74 16.66
CA LEU A 495 -13.82 -2.47 17.80
C LEU A 495 -13.43 -3.76 18.53
N SER A 496 -14.36 -4.70 18.68
CA SER A 496 -14.08 -6.00 19.28
C SER A 496 -13.08 -6.82 18.46
N MET A 497 -13.20 -6.81 17.12
CA MET A 497 -12.24 -7.47 16.24
C MET A 497 -10.84 -6.85 16.35
N LEU A 498 -10.73 -5.53 16.36
CA LEU A 498 -9.45 -4.85 16.55
C LEU A 498 -8.83 -5.12 17.91
N ALA A 499 -9.65 -5.08 18.98
CA ALA A 499 -9.20 -5.38 20.34
C ALA A 499 -8.71 -6.83 20.46
N LEU A 500 -9.41 -7.78 19.84
CA LEU A 500 -9.03 -9.19 19.83
C LEU A 500 -7.65 -9.41 19.19
N HIS A 501 -7.33 -8.65 18.14
CA HIS A 501 -6.04 -8.69 17.43
C HIS A 501 -4.99 -7.73 17.99
N THR A 502 -5.31 -6.95 19.02
CA THR A 502 -4.29 -6.16 19.73
C THR A 502 -3.45 -7.08 20.59
N TYR A 503 -2.15 -7.08 20.34
CA TYR A 503 -1.18 -7.91 21.02
C TYR A 503 -0.05 -7.07 21.58
N LYS A 504 0.02 -7.01 22.92
CA LYS A 504 1.00 -6.17 23.65
C LYS A 504 0.95 -4.71 23.17
N THR A 505 1.85 -4.32 22.28
CA THR A 505 2.04 -2.92 21.86
C THR A 505 1.47 -2.59 20.47
N GLY A 506 0.89 -3.56 19.74
CA GLY A 506 0.43 -3.34 18.38
C GLY A 506 -0.74 -4.21 17.96
N ILE A 507 -1.33 -3.89 16.81
CA ILE A 507 -2.33 -4.74 16.17
C ILE A 507 -1.59 -5.75 15.28
N VAL A 508 -1.72 -7.04 15.60
CA VAL A 508 -1.16 -8.15 14.84
C VAL A 508 -2.31 -8.93 14.18
N ALA A 509 -2.50 -8.69 12.91
CA ALA A 509 -3.65 -9.24 12.19
C ALA A 509 -3.36 -9.46 10.71
N PRO A 510 -3.92 -10.50 10.07
CA PRO A 510 -4.03 -10.54 8.62
C PRO A 510 -5.01 -9.45 8.18
N MET A 511 -4.79 -8.87 7.02
CA MET A 511 -5.52 -7.67 6.63
C MET A 511 -6.05 -7.77 5.20
N GLY A 512 -7.30 -7.38 5.01
CA GLY A 512 -7.91 -7.25 3.70
C GLY A 512 -7.34 -6.08 2.88
N ARG A 513 -6.74 -5.09 3.56
CA ARG A 513 -6.11 -3.96 2.90
C ARG A 513 -4.98 -3.37 3.74
N VAL A 514 -3.78 -3.29 3.17
CA VAL A 514 -2.57 -2.82 3.86
C VAL A 514 -1.83 -1.74 3.08
N TYR A 515 -1.02 -0.98 3.80
CA TYR A 515 -0.03 -0.05 3.27
C TYR A 515 1.34 -0.33 3.88
N ARG A 516 2.37 0.38 3.43
CA ARG A 516 3.75 0.18 3.91
C ARG A 516 3.90 0.32 5.43
N SER A 517 3.06 1.13 6.07
CA SER A 517 3.01 1.25 7.54
C SER A 517 2.74 -0.07 8.27
N VAL A 518 2.33 -1.13 7.58
CA VAL A 518 2.19 -2.49 8.13
C VAL A 518 3.49 -3.04 8.73
N LEU A 519 4.63 -2.52 8.34
CA LEU A 519 5.93 -2.86 8.94
C LEU A 519 6.03 -2.47 10.42
N TYR A 520 5.17 -1.55 10.86
CA TYR A 520 5.16 -1.01 12.23
C TYR A 520 3.77 -1.11 12.85
N PRO A 521 3.35 -2.30 13.32
CA PRO A 521 2.00 -2.54 13.85
C PRO A 521 1.60 -1.64 15.00
N PHE A 522 2.56 -1.10 15.75
CA PHE A 522 2.33 -0.15 16.84
C PHE A 522 2.05 1.29 16.37
N ASP A 523 2.34 1.62 15.10
CA ASP A 523 2.21 2.99 14.55
C ASP A 523 1.28 3.02 13.33
N GLN A 524 0.09 2.47 13.47
CA GLN A 524 -0.92 2.43 12.41
C GLN A 524 -2.22 3.09 12.86
N GLY A 525 -3.01 3.58 11.90
CA GLY A 525 -4.21 4.38 12.18
C GLY A 525 -5.18 3.77 13.19
N ALA A 526 -5.47 2.47 13.10
CA ALA A 526 -6.37 1.80 14.04
C ALA A 526 -5.81 1.70 15.47
N MET A 527 -4.49 1.86 15.66
CA MET A 527 -3.90 1.95 17.00
C MET A 527 -4.42 3.17 17.78
N ALA A 528 -4.82 4.24 17.07
CA ALA A 528 -5.44 5.38 17.72
C ALA A 528 -6.76 5.00 18.44
N LEU A 529 -7.58 4.14 17.82
CA LEU A 529 -8.77 3.60 18.47
C LEU A 529 -8.42 2.72 19.67
N MET A 530 -7.40 1.88 19.52
CA MET A 530 -6.95 1.01 20.60
C MET A 530 -6.33 1.80 21.75
N ASN A 531 -5.55 2.85 21.48
CA ASN A 531 -5.02 3.75 22.49
C ASN A 531 -6.14 4.55 23.18
N LEU A 532 -7.17 4.99 22.45
CA LEU A 532 -8.35 5.62 23.06
C LEU A 532 -8.98 4.71 24.11
N ILE A 533 -9.14 3.41 23.80
CA ILE A 533 -9.77 2.40 24.65
C ILE A 533 -8.84 1.99 25.79
N ASN A 534 -7.56 1.77 25.51
CA ASN A 534 -6.54 1.37 26.48
C ASN A 534 -5.38 2.35 26.48
N PRO A 535 -5.38 3.33 27.38
CA PRO A 535 -4.33 4.36 27.47
C PRO A 535 -2.91 3.85 27.76
N LYS A 536 -2.73 2.59 28.08
CA LYS A 536 -1.42 1.94 28.25
C LYS A 536 -0.74 1.64 26.91
N LEU A 537 -1.50 1.62 25.81
CA LEU A 537 -0.98 1.36 24.47
C LEU A 537 -0.29 2.59 23.88
N PRO A 538 0.57 2.41 22.88
CA PRO A 538 1.17 3.52 22.19
C PRO A 538 0.11 4.40 21.51
N TYR A 539 0.36 5.73 21.47
CA TYR A 539 -0.41 6.62 20.61
C TYR A 539 0.26 6.74 19.24
N THR A 540 -0.51 7.05 18.22
CA THR A 540 -0.06 7.04 16.83
C THR A 540 -0.56 8.23 16.04
N PHE A 541 0.10 8.48 14.92
CA PHE A 541 -0.28 9.47 13.91
C PHE A 541 -1.75 9.36 13.43
N GLY A 542 -2.30 8.14 13.35
CA GLY A 542 -3.69 7.90 12.91
C GLY A 542 -4.79 8.48 13.80
N GLU A 543 -4.45 9.08 14.94
CA GLU A 543 -5.44 9.68 15.85
C GLU A 543 -6.24 10.82 15.23
N GLY A 544 -5.74 11.42 14.14
CA GLY A 544 -6.46 12.49 13.43
C GLY A 544 -7.90 12.13 13.05
N TRP A 545 -8.23 10.89 12.76
CA TRP A 545 -9.59 10.42 12.51
C TRP A 545 -10.49 10.49 13.74
N LEU A 546 -9.93 10.50 14.94
CA LEU A 546 -10.68 10.61 16.18
C LEU A 546 -11.26 12.01 16.43
N GLY A 547 -10.89 13.03 15.66
CA GLY A 547 -11.55 14.32 15.69
C GLY A 547 -13.04 14.26 15.35
N PHE A 548 -13.46 13.27 14.56
CA PHE A 548 -14.88 12.98 14.35
C PHE A 548 -15.58 12.53 15.64
N TYR A 549 -14.90 11.83 16.52
CA TYR A 549 -15.42 11.36 17.78
C TYR A 549 -15.60 12.48 18.81
N ALA A 550 -14.93 13.63 18.65
CA ALA A 550 -15.02 14.77 19.57
C ALA A 550 -16.44 15.34 19.72
N SER A 551 -17.32 15.11 18.74
CA SER A 551 -18.73 15.52 18.76
C SER A 551 -19.72 14.35 18.63
N SER A 552 -19.26 13.10 18.83
CA SER A 552 -20.10 11.90 18.75
C SER A 552 -20.70 11.52 20.09
N HIS A 553 -21.89 10.93 20.05
CA HIS A 553 -22.58 10.35 21.20
C HIS A 553 -22.42 8.83 21.30
N TYR A 554 -21.68 8.20 20.36
CA TYR A 554 -21.45 6.76 20.38
C TYR A 554 -20.67 6.35 21.63
N PRO A 555 -21.21 5.45 22.46
CA PRO A 555 -20.51 4.96 23.64
C PRO A 555 -19.54 3.83 23.23
N ILE A 556 -18.28 3.94 23.64
CA ILE A 556 -17.31 2.85 23.46
C ILE A 556 -17.73 1.65 24.37
N PRO A 557 -17.81 0.42 23.83
CA PRO A 557 -18.22 -0.75 24.60
C PRO A 557 -17.25 -1.05 25.76
N GLU A 558 -17.80 -1.54 26.86
CA GLU A 558 -17.01 -2.07 27.96
C GLU A 558 -16.37 -3.43 27.60
N GLY A 559 -15.29 -3.79 28.28
CA GLY A 559 -14.64 -5.11 28.14
C GLY A 559 -13.64 -5.26 27.02
N LEU A 560 -13.47 -4.27 26.15
CA LEU A 560 -12.51 -4.33 25.04
C LEU A 560 -11.06 -4.49 25.50
N VAL A 561 -10.67 -3.85 26.62
CA VAL A 561 -9.33 -4.01 27.21
C VAL A 561 -9.08 -5.46 27.58
N LYS A 562 -10.09 -6.15 28.10
CA LYS A 562 -9.97 -7.57 28.43
C LYS A 562 -9.72 -8.43 27.19
N LEU A 563 -10.38 -8.13 26.06
CA LEU A 563 -10.12 -8.82 24.79
C LEU A 563 -8.68 -8.63 24.31
N MET A 564 -8.06 -7.47 24.61
CA MET A 564 -6.65 -7.22 24.27
C MET A 564 -5.69 -8.08 25.10
N GLU A 565 -6.05 -8.35 26.37
CA GLU A 565 -5.17 -9.00 27.36
C GLU A 565 -5.40 -10.52 27.47
N ASP A 566 -6.57 -11.04 27.09
CA ASP A 566 -6.93 -12.47 27.25
C ASP A 566 -6.14 -13.36 26.27
N ASP A 567 -5.77 -14.56 26.76
CA ASP A 567 -5.33 -15.66 25.90
C ASP A 567 -6.51 -16.13 25.03
N VAL A 568 -6.27 -16.29 23.72
CA VAL A 568 -7.31 -16.62 22.74
C VAL A 568 -6.80 -17.64 21.73
N GLU A 569 -7.61 -18.66 21.49
CA GLU A 569 -7.52 -19.53 20.31
C GLU A 569 -8.91 -19.55 19.67
N THR A 570 -9.05 -18.97 18.49
CA THR A 570 -10.36 -18.83 17.84
C THR A 570 -10.23 -18.77 16.31
N ASN A 571 -11.35 -18.99 15.66
CA ASN A 571 -11.52 -18.65 14.26
C ASN A 571 -12.91 -18.02 14.04
N TYR A 572 -12.97 -17.11 13.10
CA TYR A 572 -14.21 -16.44 12.71
C TYR A 572 -14.15 -16.00 11.24
N THR A 573 -15.30 -15.68 10.67
CA THR A 573 -15.38 -15.19 9.29
C THR A 573 -15.65 -13.69 9.25
N THR A 574 -15.03 -13.02 8.29
CA THR A 574 -15.29 -11.62 7.97
C THR A 574 -15.00 -11.37 6.48
N GLY A 575 -15.96 -10.80 5.76
CA GLY A 575 -15.86 -10.71 4.31
C GLY A 575 -15.68 -12.11 3.69
N ASN A 576 -14.69 -12.27 2.83
CA ASN A 576 -14.28 -13.58 2.28
C ASN A 576 -13.19 -14.28 3.10
N ALA A 577 -12.85 -13.75 4.26
CA ALA A 577 -11.81 -14.28 5.10
C ALA A 577 -12.36 -15.18 6.21
N ARG A 578 -11.73 -16.35 6.42
CA ARG A 578 -11.76 -17.06 7.68
C ARG A 578 -10.46 -16.75 8.41
N VAL A 579 -10.57 -15.99 9.48
CA VAL A 579 -9.44 -15.58 10.31
C VAL A 579 -9.18 -16.62 11.37
N TYR A 580 -7.93 -17.01 11.54
CA TYR A 580 -7.44 -17.84 12.63
C TYR A 580 -6.55 -16.99 13.53
N LEU A 581 -6.78 -17.04 14.83
CA LEU A 581 -6.01 -16.32 15.83
C LEU A 581 -5.68 -17.24 16.98
N GLU A 582 -4.39 -17.32 17.31
CA GLU A 582 -3.86 -17.92 18.52
C GLU A 582 -2.95 -16.87 19.18
N LYS A 583 -3.36 -16.39 20.35
CA LYS A 583 -2.71 -15.34 21.11
C LYS A 583 -2.60 -15.75 22.57
N ASN A 584 -1.43 -15.61 23.16
CA ASN A 584 -1.14 -15.84 24.56
C ASN A 584 0.02 -14.94 25.03
N ASP A 585 0.47 -15.07 26.27
CA ASP A 585 1.55 -14.25 26.84
C ASP A 585 2.86 -14.34 26.04
N ASP A 586 3.12 -15.46 25.37
CA ASP A 586 4.40 -15.76 24.71
C ASP A 586 4.41 -15.35 23.24
N TYR A 587 3.30 -15.55 22.50
CA TYR A 587 3.23 -15.24 21.07
C TYR A 587 1.81 -14.92 20.56
N CYS A 588 1.76 -14.33 19.39
CA CYS A 588 0.56 -14.20 18.56
C CYS A 588 0.82 -14.80 17.19
N LEU A 589 -0.02 -15.75 16.77
CA LEU A 589 0.00 -16.36 15.44
C LEU A 589 -1.38 -16.19 14.81
N THR A 590 -1.43 -15.60 13.64
CA THR A 590 -2.70 -15.31 12.98
C THR A 590 -2.59 -15.42 11.48
N SER A 591 -3.64 -15.93 10.86
CA SER A 591 -3.68 -16.14 9.41
C SER A 591 -5.10 -16.09 8.87
N VAL A 592 -5.22 -16.12 7.55
CA VAL A 592 -6.50 -16.06 6.88
C VAL A 592 -6.57 -17.03 5.70
N ALA A 593 -7.74 -17.63 5.53
CA ALA A 593 -8.11 -18.39 4.34
C ALA A 593 -9.41 -17.84 3.74
N SER A 594 -9.62 -18.05 2.45
CA SER A 594 -10.84 -17.61 1.76
C SER A 594 -11.97 -18.64 2.00
N PRO A 595 -13.02 -18.30 2.75
CA PRO A 595 -14.03 -19.25 3.19
C PRO A 595 -15.22 -19.42 2.24
N ARG A 596 -15.39 -18.56 1.25
CA ARG A 596 -16.54 -18.57 0.36
C ARG A 596 -16.18 -18.27 -1.08
N GLU A 597 -17.08 -18.57 -1.97
CA GLU A 597 -16.96 -18.21 -3.38
C GLU A 597 -16.87 -16.69 -3.57
N PRO A 598 -16.15 -16.24 -4.62
CA PRO A 598 -15.86 -14.82 -4.83
C PRO A 598 -17.08 -13.96 -5.18
N PHE A 599 -18.24 -14.55 -5.37
CA PHE A 599 -19.41 -13.83 -5.86
C PHE A 599 -20.36 -13.42 -4.75
N THR A 600 -20.56 -12.12 -4.63
CA THR A 600 -21.52 -11.51 -3.72
C THR A 600 -22.75 -11.05 -4.48
N ARG A 601 -23.85 -10.70 -3.80
CA ARG A 601 -25.03 -10.11 -4.43
C ARG A 601 -24.71 -8.86 -5.26
N TRP A 602 -23.72 -8.11 -4.88
CA TRP A 602 -23.30 -6.90 -5.58
C TRP A 602 -22.78 -7.17 -6.99
N GLU A 603 -22.16 -8.28 -7.21
CA GLU A 603 -21.67 -8.69 -8.51
C GLU A 603 -22.81 -8.90 -9.50
N ASN A 604 -23.86 -9.53 -9.05
CA ASN A 604 -25.05 -9.78 -9.87
C ASN A 604 -25.77 -8.48 -10.26
N GLU A 605 -25.66 -7.42 -9.45
CA GLU A 605 -26.28 -6.14 -9.72
C GLU A 605 -25.45 -5.22 -10.63
N THR A 606 -24.13 -5.32 -10.54
CA THR A 606 -23.22 -4.31 -11.10
C THR A 606 -22.35 -4.79 -12.26
N LEU A 607 -22.12 -6.08 -12.38
CA LEU A 607 -21.29 -6.65 -13.45
C LEU A 607 -22.17 -7.42 -14.43
N LYS A 608 -22.60 -6.71 -15.46
CA LYS A 608 -23.38 -7.29 -16.54
C LYS A 608 -22.45 -7.65 -17.65
N GLU A 609 -21.69 -8.43 -17.95
CA GLU A 609 -20.97 -8.77 -19.19
C GLU A 609 -19.44 -8.76 -19.14
N ASP A 610 -18.86 -9.72 -19.77
CA ASP A 610 -17.55 -9.81 -20.43
C ASP A 610 -16.29 -9.48 -19.64
N VAL A 611 -16.28 -9.67 -18.34
CA VAL A 611 -15.03 -9.61 -17.58
C VAL A 611 -14.43 -11.00 -17.48
N ASP A 612 -13.27 -11.19 -18.07
CA ASP A 612 -12.51 -12.42 -17.95
C ASP A 612 -11.96 -12.57 -16.53
N ILE A 613 -12.59 -13.39 -15.74
CA ILE A 613 -12.19 -13.67 -14.36
C ILE A 613 -10.94 -14.51 -14.23
N THR A 614 -10.51 -15.14 -15.32
CA THR A 614 -9.31 -15.99 -15.26
C THR A 614 -8.03 -15.17 -15.14
N THR A 615 -8.06 -13.94 -15.64
CA THR A 615 -6.93 -13.00 -15.59
C THR A 615 -6.96 -12.09 -14.36
N HIS A 616 -8.17 -11.80 -13.84
CA HIS A 616 -8.34 -10.90 -12.71
C HIS A 616 -9.45 -11.37 -11.79
N ASN A 617 -9.12 -11.86 -10.66
CA ASN A 617 -10.10 -12.28 -9.67
C ASN A 617 -10.84 -11.11 -9.01
N PHE A 618 -10.35 -9.90 -9.09
CA PHE A 618 -11.02 -8.74 -8.51
C PHE A 618 -11.80 -7.88 -9.52
N THR A 619 -11.59 -8.06 -10.81
CA THR A 619 -12.34 -7.32 -11.84
C THR A 619 -13.68 -7.93 -12.17
N LYS A 620 -13.89 -9.18 -11.83
CA LYS A 620 -15.15 -9.87 -12.07
C LYS A 620 -16.19 -9.61 -11.02
N SER A 621 -15.72 -9.44 -9.81
CA SER A 621 -16.65 -9.29 -8.71
C SER A 621 -16.78 -7.82 -8.39
N PHE A 622 -17.77 -7.54 -7.63
CA PHE A 622 -17.87 -6.35 -6.85
C PHE A 622 -16.61 -6.08 -6.00
N ASN A 623 -15.66 -7.01 -6.01
CA ASN A 623 -14.34 -6.91 -5.42
C ASN A 623 -13.57 -5.69 -5.85
N GLU A 624 -13.75 -5.23 -7.06
CA GLU A 624 -13.15 -3.96 -7.48
C GLU A 624 -13.68 -2.79 -6.65
N ARG A 625 -14.91 -2.87 -6.17
CA ARG A 625 -15.50 -1.95 -5.20
C ARG A 625 -14.77 -1.93 -3.87
N PHE A 626 -14.23 -3.09 -3.46
CA PHE A 626 -13.51 -3.27 -2.22
C PHE A 626 -12.02 -3.54 -2.45
N HIS A 627 -11.47 -3.08 -3.56
CA HIS A 627 -10.07 -3.24 -3.93
C HIS A 627 -9.54 -4.67 -3.85
N GLY A 628 -10.35 -5.63 -4.29
CA GLY A 628 -9.93 -7.03 -4.36
C GLY A 628 -9.71 -7.70 -3.01
N THR A 629 -10.29 -7.17 -1.94
CA THR A 629 -10.15 -7.73 -0.60
C THR A 629 -11.01 -8.94 -0.36
N THR A 630 -11.96 -9.20 -1.23
CA THR A 630 -13.01 -10.19 -1.03
C THR A 630 -12.65 -11.58 -1.49
N TYR A 631 -11.60 -11.77 -2.30
CA TYR A 631 -11.25 -13.07 -2.82
C TYR A 631 -9.76 -13.27 -3.02
N PHE A 632 -9.23 -14.33 -2.43
CA PHE A 632 -7.83 -14.69 -2.51
C PHE A 632 -7.66 -16.20 -2.65
N ARG A 633 -7.49 -16.66 -3.87
CA ARG A 633 -7.22 -18.03 -4.22
C ARG A 633 -5.72 -18.22 -4.39
N PRO A 634 -5.12 -19.31 -3.86
CA PRO A 634 -3.69 -19.59 -4.05
C PRO A 634 -3.28 -19.58 -5.52
N GLY A 635 -2.18 -18.89 -5.83
CA GLY A 635 -1.65 -18.74 -7.18
C GLY A 635 -2.33 -17.70 -8.05
N THR A 636 -3.36 -16.99 -7.57
CA THR A 636 -3.96 -15.84 -8.27
C THR A 636 -3.20 -14.55 -7.94
N TYR A 637 -3.32 -13.57 -8.84
CA TYR A 637 -2.80 -12.24 -8.57
C TYR A 637 -3.54 -11.60 -7.40
N GLY A 638 -2.79 -11.09 -6.44
CA GLY A 638 -3.32 -10.42 -5.27
C GLY A 638 -3.39 -8.90 -5.40
N TYR A 639 -3.67 -8.28 -4.28
CA TYR A 639 -3.69 -6.83 -4.14
C TYR A 639 -3.08 -6.43 -2.80
N GLN A 640 -3.63 -5.45 -2.11
CA GLN A 640 -3.15 -4.95 -0.82
C GLN A 640 -3.56 -5.85 0.37
N GLN A 641 -3.41 -7.18 0.27
CA GLN A 641 -3.74 -8.09 1.36
C GLN A 641 -2.49 -8.67 2.00
N HIS A 642 -2.50 -8.81 3.32
CA HIS A 642 -1.56 -9.62 4.06
C HIS A 642 -2.26 -10.81 4.71
N MET A 643 -1.66 -12.00 4.57
CA MET A 643 -2.33 -13.25 4.82
C MET A 643 -2.01 -13.85 6.18
N TRP A 644 -0.88 -13.50 6.80
CA TRP A 644 -0.48 -14.05 8.07
C TRP A 644 0.61 -13.25 8.76
N TYR A 645 0.65 -13.38 10.09
CA TYR A 645 1.69 -12.81 10.96
C TYR A 645 2.00 -13.77 12.09
N ALA A 646 3.28 -13.80 12.50
CA ALA A 646 3.71 -14.31 13.78
C ALA A 646 4.47 -13.23 14.54
N ALA A 647 4.13 -12.99 15.79
CA ALA A 647 4.69 -11.90 16.57
C ALA A 647 4.94 -12.28 18.01
N LEU A 648 5.96 -11.68 18.62
CA LEU A 648 6.26 -11.75 20.05
C LEU A 648 5.81 -10.49 20.79
N ASP A 649 5.67 -9.39 20.05
CA ASP A 649 4.94 -8.16 20.41
C ASP A 649 4.63 -7.33 19.16
N GLY A 650 4.15 -6.09 19.32
CA GLY A 650 3.86 -5.19 18.20
C GLY A 650 5.07 -4.64 17.44
N GLU A 651 6.28 -4.89 17.94
CA GLU A 651 7.55 -4.50 17.27
C GLU A 651 8.24 -5.70 16.62
N ALA A 652 8.19 -6.86 17.27
CA ALA A 652 8.86 -8.08 16.88
C ALA A 652 7.89 -9.02 16.17
N SER A 653 7.59 -8.73 14.92
CA SER A 653 6.71 -9.51 14.07
C SER A 653 7.40 -9.96 12.78
N ILE A 654 6.97 -11.10 12.26
CA ILE A 654 7.43 -11.64 10.97
C ILE A 654 6.24 -12.00 10.10
N PHE A 655 6.44 -11.89 8.80
CA PHE A 655 5.51 -12.37 7.77
C PHE A 655 6.26 -12.62 6.45
N VAL A 656 5.69 -13.45 5.59
CA VAL A 656 6.18 -13.65 4.22
C VAL A 656 5.14 -13.17 3.24
N THR A 657 5.58 -12.49 2.18
CA THR A 657 4.75 -12.08 1.06
C THR A 657 5.44 -12.36 -0.27
N HIS A 658 4.69 -12.28 -1.35
CA HIS A 658 5.22 -12.12 -2.69
C HIS A 658 5.11 -10.64 -3.05
N PRO A 659 6.22 -9.94 -3.37
CA PRO A 659 6.13 -8.52 -3.66
C PRO A 659 5.32 -8.24 -4.92
N GLY A 660 4.49 -7.23 -4.85
CA GLY A 660 3.69 -6.78 -6.01
C GLY A 660 4.41 -5.76 -6.88
N SER A 661 5.54 -5.26 -6.41
CA SER A 661 6.42 -4.29 -7.07
C SER A 661 7.87 -4.68 -6.85
N THR A 662 8.74 -4.35 -7.79
CA THR A 662 10.20 -4.48 -7.59
C THR A 662 10.82 -3.25 -6.97
N SER A 663 10.12 -2.11 -6.99
CA SER A 663 10.59 -0.89 -6.33
C SER A 663 10.21 -0.89 -4.85
N GLU A 664 11.20 -0.67 -4.01
CA GLU A 664 11.02 -0.55 -2.55
C GLU A 664 10.44 0.82 -2.16
N GLU A 665 10.65 1.81 -3.00
CA GLU A 665 10.07 3.14 -2.89
C GLU A 665 8.84 3.23 -3.81
N GLY A 666 7.77 3.78 -3.37
CA GLY A 666 6.63 4.09 -4.21
C GLY A 666 5.31 3.48 -3.78
N ASP A 667 4.26 4.02 -4.38
CA ASP A 667 2.87 3.77 -4.02
C ASP A 667 2.18 2.69 -4.87
N MET A 668 2.95 1.84 -5.58
CA MET A 668 2.34 0.74 -6.35
C MET A 668 1.51 -0.16 -5.44
N ARG A 669 0.38 -0.64 -5.94
CA ARG A 669 -0.56 -1.49 -5.20
C ARG A 669 -0.92 -2.73 -6.01
N PRO A 670 -0.54 -3.94 -5.59
CA PRO A 670 0.28 -4.24 -4.42
C PRO A 670 1.68 -3.64 -4.56
N GLY A 671 2.25 -3.24 -3.44
CA GLY A 671 3.58 -2.65 -3.37
C GLY A 671 4.64 -3.68 -3.02
N TYR A 672 5.80 -3.17 -2.64
CA TYR A 672 6.90 -4.04 -2.26
C TYR A 672 6.59 -4.79 -0.95
N TRP A 673 6.22 -4.07 0.12
CA TRP A 673 5.84 -4.64 1.40
C TRP A 673 4.33 -4.68 1.65
N HIS A 674 3.53 -3.96 0.92
CA HIS A 674 2.11 -3.81 1.18
C HIS A 674 1.26 -4.56 0.15
N GLY A 675 1.02 -5.80 0.46
CA GLY A 675 0.20 -6.71 -0.33
C GLY A 675 0.91 -7.98 -0.73
N ASN A 676 0.23 -8.74 -1.56
CA ASN A 676 0.75 -9.92 -2.23
C ASN A 676 0.56 -9.79 -3.74
N GLY A 677 1.65 -9.88 -4.51
CA GLY A 677 1.56 -9.98 -5.96
C GLY A 677 0.91 -11.29 -6.39
N VAL A 678 1.20 -12.38 -5.66
CA VAL A 678 0.60 -13.71 -5.85
C VAL A 678 0.20 -14.27 -4.49
N MET A 679 -1.00 -14.82 -4.38
CA MET A 679 -1.55 -15.35 -3.14
C MET A 679 -0.99 -16.71 -2.77
N PRO A 680 -0.61 -16.95 -1.48
CA PRO A 680 -0.16 -18.24 -0.98
C PRO A 680 -1.32 -19.20 -0.67
N ALA A 681 -0.99 -20.50 -0.56
CA ALA A 681 -1.79 -21.44 0.21
C ALA A 681 -1.33 -21.42 1.67
N LEU A 682 -2.26 -21.35 2.63
CA LEU A 682 -1.98 -21.28 4.06
C LEU A 682 -2.78 -22.31 4.85
N LYS A 683 -2.17 -22.80 5.94
CA LYS A 683 -2.85 -23.56 6.98
C LYS A 683 -2.22 -23.24 8.33
N GLN A 684 -3.07 -22.97 9.32
CA GLN A 684 -2.66 -22.76 10.72
C GLN A 684 -3.27 -23.83 11.62
N GLN A 685 -2.48 -24.36 12.55
CA GLN A 685 -2.91 -25.37 13.51
C GLN A 685 -1.96 -25.38 14.72
N HIS A 686 -2.48 -25.09 15.92
CA HIS A 686 -1.79 -25.25 17.21
C HIS A 686 -0.32 -24.78 17.23
N GLY A 687 -0.10 -23.47 17.09
CA GLY A 687 1.23 -22.87 17.08
C GLY A 687 2.07 -23.16 15.83
N LEU A 688 1.50 -23.82 14.82
CA LEU A 688 2.13 -24.08 13.53
C LEU A 688 1.40 -23.32 12.42
N LEU A 689 2.15 -22.74 11.50
CA LEU A 689 1.61 -22.16 10.25
C LEU A 689 2.47 -22.59 9.08
N GLY A 690 1.86 -23.24 8.10
CA GLY A 690 2.48 -23.55 6.81
C GLY A 690 1.98 -22.62 5.72
N GLY A 691 2.89 -22.21 4.82
CA GLY A 691 2.59 -21.41 3.64
C GLY A 691 3.29 -21.96 2.40
N ILE A 692 2.58 -22.03 1.27
CA ILE A 692 3.15 -22.42 -0.02
C ILE A 692 2.88 -21.33 -1.04
N TYR A 693 3.94 -20.83 -1.66
CA TYR A 693 3.89 -19.87 -2.77
C TYR A 693 4.22 -20.58 -4.08
N VAL A 694 3.34 -20.48 -5.05
CA VAL A 694 3.57 -20.94 -6.42
C VAL A 694 3.33 -19.76 -7.35
N ILE A 695 4.41 -19.12 -7.75
CA ILE A 695 4.40 -17.94 -8.61
C ILE A 695 4.19 -18.41 -10.05
N PRO A 696 3.19 -17.87 -10.78
CA PRO A 696 3.00 -18.19 -12.21
C PRO A 696 4.25 -17.88 -13.05
N ASP A 697 4.51 -18.70 -14.07
CA ASP A 697 5.69 -18.50 -14.94
C ASP A 697 5.68 -17.14 -15.66
N GLU A 698 4.51 -16.64 -15.97
CA GLU A 698 4.29 -15.33 -16.58
C GLU A 698 4.45 -14.15 -15.61
N HIS A 699 4.62 -14.37 -14.30
CA HIS A 699 4.85 -13.28 -13.37
C HIS A 699 6.32 -12.82 -13.41
N PRO A 700 6.59 -11.50 -13.50
CA PRO A 700 7.96 -10.98 -13.67
C PRO A 700 8.82 -11.10 -12.40
N ILE A 701 8.21 -11.18 -11.22
CA ILE A 701 8.92 -11.29 -9.93
C ILE A 701 8.96 -12.75 -9.52
N GLY A 702 10.15 -13.33 -9.49
CA GLY A 702 10.38 -14.76 -9.29
C GLY A 702 10.85 -15.14 -7.88
N TYR A 703 10.53 -14.36 -6.85
CA TYR A 703 10.92 -14.62 -5.47
C TYR A 703 9.83 -14.23 -4.47
N THR A 704 9.91 -14.79 -3.28
CA THR A 704 9.16 -14.34 -2.10
C THR A 704 10.11 -13.74 -1.10
N HIS A 705 9.60 -12.87 -0.21
CA HIS A 705 10.42 -12.26 0.82
C HIS A 705 9.78 -12.33 2.21
N LEU A 706 10.65 -12.54 3.17
CA LEU A 706 10.38 -12.53 4.60
C LEU A 706 10.72 -11.15 5.15
N TYR A 707 9.78 -10.51 5.84
CA TYR A 707 10.06 -9.41 6.74
C TYR A 707 10.45 -9.97 8.10
N CYS A 708 11.65 -9.64 8.56
CA CYS A 708 12.19 -10.07 9.84
C CYS A 708 13.09 -8.96 10.40
N PRO A 709 12.56 -8.02 11.18
CA PRO A 709 13.34 -6.93 11.75
C PRO A 709 14.20 -7.44 12.91
N GLU A 710 15.41 -7.94 12.61
CA GLU A 710 16.28 -8.63 13.57
C GLU A 710 16.59 -7.78 14.81
N CYS A 711 16.67 -6.47 14.65
CA CYS A 711 16.93 -5.53 15.75
C CYS A 711 15.80 -5.47 16.81
N ARG A 712 14.64 -6.05 16.54
CA ARG A 712 13.49 -6.09 17.45
C ARG A 712 13.45 -7.34 18.33
N PHE A 713 14.33 -8.30 18.07
CA PHE A 713 14.43 -9.54 18.83
C PHE A 713 15.66 -9.51 19.76
N ASP A 714 15.53 -10.15 20.93
CA ASP A 714 16.63 -10.27 21.89
C ASP A 714 17.74 -11.22 21.39
N GLU A 715 17.34 -12.22 20.58
CA GLU A 715 18.24 -13.23 20.04
C GLU A 715 17.73 -13.71 18.69
N VAL A 716 18.62 -13.73 17.69
CA VAL A 716 18.37 -14.22 16.33
C VAL A 716 19.46 -15.25 16.00
N ILE A 717 19.05 -16.43 15.55
CA ILE A 717 19.97 -17.52 15.19
C ILE A 717 19.59 -18.06 13.82
N HIS A 718 20.51 -18.00 12.86
CA HIS A 718 20.38 -18.62 11.55
C HIS A 718 21.07 -19.98 11.54
N GLU A 719 20.34 -21.05 11.27
CA GLU A 719 20.84 -22.43 11.19
C GLU A 719 20.27 -23.13 9.97
N GLU A 720 21.07 -23.36 8.94
CA GLU A 720 20.63 -24.01 7.68
C GLU A 720 19.41 -23.29 7.07
N ASN A 721 18.27 -23.96 6.98
CA ASN A 721 17.01 -23.42 6.47
C ASN A 721 16.11 -22.83 7.57
N TRP A 722 16.61 -22.66 8.77
CA TRP A 722 15.88 -22.15 9.93
C TRP A 722 16.38 -20.77 10.37
N ILE A 723 15.43 -19.92 10.78
CA ILE A 723 15.67 -18.71 11.56
C ILE A 723 14.95 -18.89 12.89
N PHE A 724 15.67 -18.76 14.00
CA PHE A 724 15.13 -18.84 15.37
C PHE A 724 15.20 -17.46 15.99
N LEU A 725 14.06 -17.04 16.59
CA LEU A 725 13.87 -15.71 17.11
C LEU A 725 13.37 -15.80 18.56
N ARG A 726 13.93 -15.00 19.45
CA ARG A 726 13.49 -14.88 20.84
C ARG A 726 13.27 -13.42 21.22
N LYS A 727 12.18 -13.16 21.91
CA LYS A 727 11.98 -11.90 22.65
C LYS A 727 11.31 -12.22 23.97
N GLU A 728 11.96 -11.81 25.07
CA GLU A 728 11.49 -12.10 26.43
C GLU A 728 11.20 -13.61 26.63
N THR A 729 9.93 -13.97 26.84
CA THR A 729 9.47 -15.34 27.06
C THR A 729 8.99 -16.02 25.80
N GLY A 730 8.83 -15.31 24.70
CA GLY A 730 8.29 -15.80 23.45
C GLY A 730 9.36 -16.27 22.46
N TYR A 731 9.01 -17.27 21.66
CA TYR A 731 9.91 -17.89 20.68
C TYR A 731 9.21 -18.10 19.35
N LEU A 732 9.92 -17.80 18.26
CA LEU A 732 9.50 -18.14 16.88
C LEU A 732 10.62 -18.91 16.18
N ALA A 733 10.24 -19.83 15.30
CA ALA A 733 11.14 -20.44 14.35
C ALA A 733 10.48 -20.44 12.97
N LEU A 734 11.23 -20.01 11.96
CA LEU A 734 10.79 -20.05 10.57
C LEU A 734 11.73 -20.95 9.76
N TRP A 735 11.16 -21.96 9.14
CA TRP A 735 11.82 -22.79 8.14
C TRP A 735 11.38 -22.40 6.74
N CYS A 736 12.31 -22.43 5.78
CA CYS A 736 12.03 -22.26 4.36
C CYS A 736 12.55 -23.45 3.55
N SER A 737 11.80 -23.91 2.56
CA SER A 737 12.26 -24.97 1.65
C SER A 737 13.45 -24.56 0.78
N GLU A 738 13.64 -23.26 0.62
CA GLU A 738 14.71 -22.65 -0.16
C GLU A 738 15.69 -21.94 0.78
N LYS A 739 16.90 -21.73 0.29
CA LYS A 739 17.86 -20.88 1.00
C LYS A 739 17.35 -19.46 1.05
N LEU A 740 17.27 -18.90 2.23
CA LEU A 740 16.99 -17.47 2.44
C LEU A 740 18.28 -16.65 2.30
N GLU A 741 18.23 -15.59 1.51
CA GLU A 741 19.35 -14.70 1.27
C GLU A 741 18.99 -13.30 1.76
N ALA A 742 19.85 -12.71 2.61
CA ALA A 742 19.66 -11.37 3.11
C ALA A 742 19.70 -10.36 1.96
N HIS A 743 18.77 -9.41 1.99
CA HIS A 743 18.74 -8.29 1.08
C HIS A 743 18.76 -6.98 1.86
N ASN A 744 19.71 -6.11 1.51
CA ASN A 744 19.88 -4.79 2.12
C ASN A 744 19.57 -3.71 1.08
N GLY A 745 18.28 -3.58 0.75
CA GLY A 745 17.77 -2.50 -0.06
C GLY A 745 17.51 -1.24 0.79
N MET A 746 16.30 -0.73 0.76
CA MET A 746 15.88 0.41 1.57
C MET A 746 15.89 0.07 3.07
N ASN A 747 15.46 -1.14 3.44
CA ASN A 747 15.42 -1.62 4.82
C ASN A 747 16.63 -2.50 5.14
N PHE A 748 17.50 -2.05 6.02
CA PHE A 748 18.64 -2.85 6.48
C PHE A 748 18.23 -3.91 7.50
N ASN A 749 18.80 -5.12 7.36
CA ASN A 749 18.65 -6.22 8.31
C ASN A 749 17.20 -6.59 8.62
N CYS A 750 16.31 -6.42 7.65
CA CYS A 750 14.88 -6.71 7.80
C CYS A 750 14.36 -7.69 6.77
N GLU A 751 15.10 -7.95 5.69
CA GLU A 751 14.61 -8.72 4.56
C GLU A 751 15.46 -9.95 4.28
N GLN A 752 14.76 -11.07 4.04
CA GLN A 752 15.35 -12.31 3.55
C GLN A 752 14.55 -12.77 2.31
N ARG A 753 15.22 -13.07 1.20
CA ARG A 753 14.56 -13.49 -0.05
C ARG A 753 14.78 -14.97 -0.34
N ALA A 754 13.74 -15.63 -0.81
CA ALA A 754 13.81 -16.96 -1.41
C ALA A 754 13.66 -16.85 -2.93
N TYR A 755 14.75 -16.97 -3.66
CA TYR A 755 14.77 -16.87 -5.12
C TYR A 755 14.25 -18.15 -5.77
N SER A 756 12.95 -18.38 -5.66
CA SER A 756 12.25 -19.52 -6.23
C SER A 756 10.80 -19.16 -6.53
N LYS A 757 10.30 -19.58 -7.69
CA LYS A 757 8.87 -19.49 -8.00
C LYS A 757 8.01 -20.51 -7.26
N ASN A 758 8.63 -21.45 -6.55
CA ASN A 758 7.94 -22.49 -5.81
C ASN A 758 8.65 -22.72 -4.47
N ALA A 759 8.15 -22.09 -3.43
CA ALA A 759 8.72 -22.09 -2.09
C ALA A 759 7.68 -22.38 -1.01
N ALA A 760 8.08 -23.11 0.03
CA ALA A 760 7.26 -23.39 1.20
C ALA A 760 7.92 -22.88 2.48
N TYR A 761 7.09 -22.48 3.43
CA TYR A 761 7.48 -21.94 4.72
C TYR A 761 6.73 -22.66 5.83
N LEU A 762 7.42 -22.93 6.93
CA LEU A 762 6.81 -23.40 8.18
C LEU A 762 7.22 -22.47 9.33
N CYS A 763 6.24 -21.83 9.95
CA CYS A 763 6.43 -21.06 11.18
C CYS A 763 6.01 -21.93 12.37
N VAL A 764 6.88 -22.00 13.39
CA VAL A 764 6.63 -22.67 14.67
C VAL A 764 6.67 -21.63 15.78
N CYS A 765 5.63 -21.58 16.60
CA CYS A 765 5.55 -20.71 17.75
C CYS A 765 5.73 -21.48 19.05
N GLY A 766 6.22 -20.81 20.08
CA GLY A 766 6.39 -21.35 21.40
C GLY A 766 6.77 -20.29 22.43
N GLY A 767 7.07 -20.73 23.62
CA GLY A 767 7.45 -19.82 24.69
C GLY A 767 7.87 -20.55 25.95
N LYS A 768 8.23 -19.78 26.96
CA LYS A 768 8.71 -20.32 28.22
C LYS A 768 7.70 -21.25 28.94
N LYS A 769 6.40 -21.00 28.71
CA LYS A 769 5.33 -21.86 29.28
C LYS A 769 5.35 -23.28 28.67
N SER A 770 5.56 -23.39 27.36
CA SER A 770 5.53 -24.67 26.63
C SER A 770 6.89 -25.35 26.54
N ASP A 771 7.96 -24.59 26.41
CA ASP A 771 9.27 -25.12 26.02
C ASP A 771 10.36 -25.01 27.10
N VAL A 772 10.07 -24.38 28.24
CA VAL A 772 11.00 -24.16 29.36
C VAL A 772 12.18 -23.26 29.01
N SER A 773 12.78 -23.43 27.83
CA SER A 773 13.92 -22.62 27.33
C SER A 773 13.93 -22.51 25.82
N PHE A 774 14.58 -21.46 25.33
CA PHE A 774 14.78 -21.28 23.88
C PHE A 774 15.54 -22.45 23.22
N ALA A 775 16.50 -23.03 23.91
CA ALA A 775 17.24 -24.21 23.42
C ALA A 775 16.32 -25.43 23.27
N THR A 776 15.40 -25.66 24.21
CA THR A 776 14.40 -26.72 24.14
C THR A 776 13.43 -26.47 22.97
N PHE A 777 12.98 -25.23 22.82
CA PHE A 777 12.13 -24.82 21.71
C PHE A 777 12.81 -25.07 20.36
N LYS A 778 14.06 -24.67 20.18
CA LYS A 778 14.82 -24.90 18.93
C LYS A 778 14.87 -26.40 18.60
N LYS A 779 15.11 -27.25 19.62
CA LYS A 779 15.11 -28.70 19.43
C LYS A 779 13.74 -29.22 18.97
N ARG A 780 12.66 -28.82 19.65
CA ARG A 780 11.28 -29.18 19.26
C ARG A 780 10.94 -28.70 17.86
N ALA A 781 11.28 -27.48 17.49
CA ALA A 781 11.02 -26.95 16.16
C ALA A 781 11.75 -27.78 15.07
N LYS A 782 13.00 -28.17 15.30
CA LYS A 782 13.73 -29.06 14.36
C LYS A 782 13.15 -30.49 14.31
N GLU A 783 12.62 -30.98 15.42
CA GLU A 783 11.97 -32.28 15.49
C GLU A 783 10.69 -32.35 14.64
N THR A 784 10.08 -31.23 14.28
CA THR A 784 8.95 -31.20 13.34
C THR A 784 9.35 -31.73 11.94
N SER A 785 10.65 -31.73 11.62
CA SER A 785 11.22 -32.26 10.39
C SER A 785 10.48 -31.84 9.12
N PRO A 786 10.36 -30.54 8.85
CA PRO A 786 9.62 -30.07 7.69
C PRO A 786 10.24 -30.54 6.37
N SER A 787 9.38 -30.89 5.45
CA SER A 787 9.76 -31.33 4.09
C SER A 787 8.76 -30.76 3.08
N TYR A 788 9.27 -30.31 1.95
CA TYR A 788 8.44 -29.82 0.86
C TYR A 788 8.71 -30.58 -0.43
N ASP A 789 7.68 -31.22 -0.95
CA ASP A 789 7.70 -31.83 -2.27
C ASP A 789 7.22 -30.81 -3.32
N LYS A 790 8.16 -30.38 -4.18
CA LYS A 790 7.88 -29.39 -5.24
C LYS A 790 6.96 -29.92 -6.34
N GLU A 791 6.94 -31.23 -6.59
CA GLU A 791 6.13 -31.83 -7.64
C GLU A 791 4.66 -31.90 -7.21
N SER A 792 4.39 -32.48 -6.05
CA SER A 792 3.03 -32.52 -5.48
C SER A 792 2.62 -31.18 -4.83
N LYS A 793 3.57 -30.27 -4.61
CA LYS A 793 3.38 -29.00 -3.89
C LYS A 793 2.76 -29.23 -2.51
N THR A 794 3.36 -30.16 -1.77
CA THR A 794 2.89 -30.55 -0.44
C THR A 794 3.98 -30.31 0.60
N LEU A 795 3.65 -29.53 1.63
CA LEU A 795 4.46 -29.30 2.82
C LEU A 795 4.01 -30.26 3.92
N THR A 796 4.94 -31.02 4.48
CA THR A 796 4.70 -31.92 5.61
C THR A 796 5.63 -31.60 6.78
N ALA A 797 5.12 -31.74 8.03
CA ALA A 797 5.91 -31.59 9.24
C ALA A 797 5.22 -32.36 10.37
N GLN A 798 5.76 -33.52 10.78
CA GLN A 798 5.10 -34.45 11.70
C GLN A 798 3.63 -34.72 11.29
N GLU A 799 2.66 -34.33 12.12
CA GLU A 799 1.22 -34.49 11.85
C GLU A 799 0.62 -33.34 11.03
N PHE A 800 1.44 -32.33 10.68
CA PHE A 800 1.01 -31.20 9.86
C PHE A 800 1.21 -31.49 8.38
N GLU A 801 0.16 -31.29 7.60
CA GLU A 801 0.20 -31.37 6.14
C GLU A 801 -0.54 -30.21 5.51
N LEU A 802 0.08 -29.58 4.51
CA LEU A 802 -0.52 -28.57 3.67
C LEU A 802 -0.34 -28.94 2.21
N SER A 803 -1.44 -29.25 1.53
CA SER A 803 -1.46 -29.48 0.08
C SER A 803 -1.92 -28.22 -0.65
N TYR A 804 -1.08 -27.71 -1.57
CA TYR A 804 -1.44 -26.57 -2.39
C TYR A 804 -2.68 -26.81 -3.26
N ALA A 805 -2.82 -28.02 -3.80
CA ALA A 805 -3.97 -28.40 -4.61
C ALA A 805 -5.27 -28.35 -3.81
N ALA A 806 -5.23 -28.82 -2.55
CA ALA A 806 -6.40 -28.78 -1.66
C ALA A 806 -6.85 -27.34 -1.35
N CYS A 807 -5.90 -26.43 -1.20
CA CYS A 807 -6.20 -25.03 -0.93
C CYS A 807 -6.71 -24.23 -2.15
N LYS A 808 -6.55 -24.77 -3.36
CA LYS A 808 -7.13 -24.18 -4.57
C LYS A 808 -8.63 -24.40 -4.71
N ASP A 809 -9.15 -25.40 -4.03
CA ASP A 809 -10.57 -25.71 -4.04
C ASP A 809 -11.24 -25.01 -2.86
N VAL A 810 -11.94 -23.94 -3.15
CA VAL A 810 -12.62 -23.11 -2.14
C VAL A 810 -13.68 -23.91 -1.37
N THR A 811 -14.26 -24.91 -1.99
CA THR A 811 -15.31 -25.76 -1.38
C THR A 811 -14.80 -26.58 -0.19
N GLN A 812 -13.48 -26.81 -0.11
CA GLN A 812 -12.88 -27.53 1.03
C GLN A 812 -12.79 -26.70 2.31
N PHE A 813 -13.03 -25.39 2.23
CA PHE A 813 -13.01 -24.51 3.40
C PHE A 813 -14.42 -24.23 3.98
N LEU A 814 -15.45 -24.68 3.28
CA LEU A 814 -16.84 -24.62 3.74
C LEU A 814 -17.18 -25.85 4.60
#